data_aa69bef27600d5cbaf5f67c04675b199
#
_entry.id   aa69bef27600d5cbaf5f67c04675b199
#
_cell.length_a   1.000
_cell.length_b   1.000
_cell.length_c   1.000
_cell.angle_alpha   90.00
_cell.angle_beta   90.00
_cell.angle_gamma   90.00
#
_symmetry.space_group_name_H-M   'P 1'
#
loop_
_entity.id
_entity.type
_entity.pdbx_description
1 polymer ?
#
loop_
_entity_poly.entity_id
_entity_poly.type
_entity_poly.pdbx_seq_one_letter_code
_entity_poly.pdbx_strand_id
1 'polypeptide(L)'
;MANDSETERLTADIQVGERALREVYLAPFEAAVAAGVRAVMTGYNGVNGTTMTQNPLLADPLKSEWGFDGVVVSDWGAVRTTAPSARAALDLAMPGPDGPWADALLNAVQDGSVPPEAVDDKVRRLLRLADRVGALGEPTRRTPEPLPPSDARQLLRRAVAAGSVLLHNRDVLPLDRGELGTLAVIGAHATQPRTQGGGSAGVFPPGVVTPLDGIRRALHGRTRIVHLPGPDLDAPPAPLDETRCRNPRSDAPGVLLRVLDAEGRELHVEHRLSGRQLEPPLPPGAHTVEISAVLPSGTGGQWCFGVGGFGRMTLTVDGRDLVEGVFPPLTDDPAVRHVNPPCQYGRTVLPAGQDTHVVARRELAPGTGRATLLTAAQPAPDPDAAIAAAAEAARRADAAVVVVGTTEHSESEGYDRTTLALPGRQDDLVSAVCAANPRTVVVLNTGSPVELPWRAAAGAVLLTWFPGQEGGAGIADVLFGEAEPGGRLPTTWGATLTEAPVSRTRPENGVLDYTEGLHIGYRAWLRTGREPAYWFGHGLGYTTWAYEDLTVRAAEPDEATLQEGAPAPCRVRVRVRNTGRRRGREVVQVYLARPASRLDRPRRWLAGYACVEADPGDAVTVPVPVPLRAFQHWCEATGSWRVEPGEWQVRAGRSAGDLPLRGTVDGRGLGTGWARES
;
A
#
# COMPACT_ATOMS: atom_id res chain seq x y z
N MET A 1 13.60 2.84 6.74
CA MET A 1 13.48 2.03 7.98
C MET A 1 13.01 2.93 9.10
N ALA A 2 12.13 2.44 9.98
CA ALA A 2 11.52 3.23 11.05
C ALA A 2 10.98 4.58 10.54
N ASN A 3 10.19 4.56 9.47
CA ASN A 3 9.56 5.71 8.82
C ASN A 3 8.07 5.39 8.66
N ASP A 4 7.45 5.02 9.78
CA ASP A 4 6.08 4.50 9.81
C ASP A 4 5.04 5.62 9.96
N SER A 5 5.48 6.84 10.28
CA SER A 5 4.63 8.01 10.48
C SER A 5 4.90 9.05 9.41
N GLU A 6 3.84 9.73 8.96
CA GLU A 6 3.95 10.83 7.99
C GLU A 6 4.17 12.19 8.66
N THR A 7 3.69 12.35 9.90
CA THR A 7 3.84 13.59 10.67
C THR A 7 5.32 13.86 10.96
N GLU A 8 5.82 15.01 10.51
CA GLU A 8 7.22 15.43 10.62
C GLU A 8 8.22 14.45 9.99
N ARG A 9 7.80 13.59 9.05
CA ARG A 9 8.62 12.52 8.45
C ARG A 9 9.96 12.98 7.92
N LEU A 10 10.07 14.25 7.51
CA LEU A 10 11.31 14.81 6.97
C LEU A 10 12.35 15.07 8.05
N THR A 11 11.95 15.28 9.31
CA THR A 11 12.83 15.77 10.38
C THR A 11 12.80 14.94 11.64
N ALA A 12 11.77 14.09 11.83
CA ALA A 12 11.63 13.28 13.03
C ALA A 12 12.82 12.35 13.25
N ASP A 13 13.29 12.29 14.49
CA ASP A 13 14.28 11.30 14.93
C ASP A 13 13.58 10.18 15.71
N ILE A 14 13.73 8.95 15.22
CA ILE A 14 13.10 7.77 15.81
C ILE A 14 14.06 7.15 16.82
N GLN A 15 13.66 7.12 18.09
CA GLN A 15 14.40 6.45 19.14
C GLN A 15 13.91 5.01 19.29
N VAL A 16 14.78 4.05 19.04
CA VAL A 16 14.45 2.63 19.06
C VAL A 16 15.57 1.84 19.74
N GLY A 17 15.20 0.96 20.70
CA GLY A 17 16.15 0.10 21.38
C GLY A 17 16.79 -0.91 20.42
N GLU A 18 18.04 -1.32 20.68
CA GLU A 18 18.83 -2.13 19.77
C GLU A 18 18.17 -3.48 19.45
N ARG A 19 17.57 -4.14 20.43
CA ARG A 19 16.84 -5.39 20.19
C ARG A 19 15.66 -5.19 19.24
N ALA A 20 14.85 -4.17 19.44
CA ALA A 20 13.72 -3.88 18.55
C ALA A 20 14.22 -3.51 17.14
N LEU A 21 15.30 -2.71 17.07
CA LEU A 21 15.93 -2.37 15.80
C LEU A 21 16.36 -3.63 15.04
N ARG A 22 17.10 -4.55 15.66
CA ARG A 22 17.62 -5.77 15.05
C ARG A 22 16.53 -6.83 14.78
N GLU A 23 15.64 -7.08 15.75
CA GLU A 23 14.67 -8.18 15.69
C GLU A 23 13.38 -7.84 14.92
N VAL A 24 13.10 -6.53 14.70
CA VAL A 24 11.86 -6.08 14.04
C VAL A 24 12.16 -5.22 12.82
N TYR A 25 12.81 -4.07 12.99
CA TYR A 25 12.90 -3.05 11.94
C TYR A 25 13.95 -3.35 10.87
N LEU A 26 15.05 -4.01 11.22
CA LEU A 26 16.08 -4.44 10.27
C LEU A 26 15.79 -5.81 9.62
N ALA A 27 14.99 -6.66 10.26
CA ALA A 27 14.72 -8.02 9.78
C ALA A 27 14.21 -8.10 8.32
N PRO A 28 13.27 -7.24 7.84
CA PRO A 28 12.85 -7.28 6.45
C PRO A 28 13.94 -6.87 5.47
N PHE A 29 14.86 -5.98 5.86
CA PHE A 29 15.99 -5.58 5.03
C PHE A 29 17.03 -6.68 4.93
N GLU A 30 17.34 -7.38 6.03
CA GLU A 30 18.20 -8.55 6.03
C GLU A 30 17.67 -9.63 5.07
N ALA A 31 16.36 -9.91 5.15
CA ALA A 31 15.70 -10.86 4.26
C ALA A 31 15.73 -10.41 2.78
N ALA A 32 15.53 -9.13 2.51
CA ALA A 32 15.60 -8.58 1.15
C ALA A 32 17.01 -8.67 0.56
N VAL A 33 18.04 -8.41 1.36
CA VAL A 33 19.45 -8.56 0.95
C VAL A 33 19.76 -10.04 0.65
N ALA A 34 19.32 -10.95 1.53
CA ALA A 34 19.48 -12.39 1.30
C ALA A 34 18.77 -12.87 0.02
N ALA A 35 17.62 -12.26 -0.32
CA ALA A 35 16.90 -12.51 -1.57
C ALA A 35 17.54 -11.84 -2.81
N GLY A 36 18.62 -11.08 -2.64
CA GLY A 36 19.40 -10.50 -3.74
C GLY A 36 18.88 -9.16 -4.27
N VAL A 37 18.26 -8.32 -3.42
CA VAL A 37 17.90 -6.95 -3.80
C VAL A 37 19.11 -6.17 -4.29
N ARG A 38 18.92 -5.28 -5.28
CA ARG A 38 20.01 -4.55 -5.94
C ARG A 38 20.10 -3.07 -5.57
N ALA A 39 19.05 -2.52 -4.99
CA ALA A 39 19.02 -1.16 -4.49
C ALA A 39 18.25 -1.10 -3.16
N VAL A 40 18.69 -0.23 -2.26
CA VAL A 40 18.03 0.08 -0.99
C VAL A 40 17.90 1.59 -0.88
N MET A 41 16.70 2.09 -0.55
CA MET A 41 16.45 3.51 -0.38
C MET A 41 16.49 3.91 1.09
N THR A 42 17.13 5.04 1.40
CA THR A 42 17.10 5.64 2.73
C THR A 42 15.84 6.50 2.90
N GLY A 43 15.29 6.52 4.11
CA GLY A 43 14.22 7.45 4.45
C GLY A 43 14.72 8.86 4.77
N TYR A 44 13.79 9.77 5.03
CA TYR A 44 14.05 11.17 5.43
C TYR A 44 14.45 11.30 6.89
N ASN A 45 13.89 10.43 7.73
CA ASN A 45 13.97 10.49 9.19
C ASN A 45 15.37 10.23 9.74
N GLY A 46 15.58 10.63 10.99
CA GLY A 46 16.67 10.15 11.82
C GLY A 46 16.32 8.82 12.49
N VAL A 47 17.35 8.08 12.88
CA VAL A 47 17.25 6.92 13.77
C VAL A 47 18.38 7.01 14.79
N ASN A 48 18.01 7.06 16.05
CA ASN A 48 18.93 7.17 17.17
C ASN A 48 19.94 8.33 17.01
N GLY A 49 19.43 9.51 16.65
CA GLY A 49 20.20 10.76 16.56
C GLY A 49 20.91 11.00 15.22
N THR A 50 20.77 10.13 14.23
CA THR A 50 21.44 10.28 12.94
C THR A 50 20.49 10.08 11.78
N THR A 51 20.42 11.04 10.85
CA THR A 51 19.58 10.93 9.64
C THR A 51 19.96 9.73 8.80
N MET A 52 19.00 9.06 8.20
CA MET A 52 19.21 7.81 7.46
C MET A 52 20.21 7.96 6.30
N THR A 53 20.31 9.12 5.67
CA THR A 53 21.28 9.36 4.57
C THR A 53 22.74 9.37 5.00
N GLN A 54 22.99 9.46 6.30
CA GLN A 54 24.36 9.42 6.89
C GLN A 54 24.47 8.46 8.09
N ASN A 55 23.45 7.58 8.28
CA ASN A 55 23.39 6.68 9.41
C ASN A 55 24.43 5.54 9.29
N PRO A 56 25.15 5.21 10.38
CA PRO A 56 26.11 4.09 10.38
C PRO A 56 25.51 2.74 9.98
N LEU A 57 24.20 2.55 10.14
CA LEU A 57 23.48 1.32 9.74
C LEU A 57 23.62 1.01 8.24
N LEU A 58 23.94 1.99 7.40
CA LEU A 58 24.21 1.78 5.97
C LEU A 58 25.57 1.10 5.72
N ALA A 59 26.53 1.33 6.60
CA ALA A 59 27.81 0.63 6.54
C ALA A 59 27.70 -0.72 7.25
N ASP A 60 27.20 -0.71 8.49
CA ASP A 60 27.01 -1.89 9.32
C ASP A 60 25.64 -1.85 10.00
N PRO A 61 24.75 -2.83 9.78
CA PRO A 61 25.00 -4.16 9.18
C PRO A 61 24.82 -4.24 7.66
N LEU A 62 24.26 -3.24 6.96
CA LEU A 62 23.79 -3.42 5.58
C LEU A 62 24.91 -3.89 4.64
N LYS A 63 26.04 -3.14 4.54
CA LYS A 63 27.10 -3.47 3.59
C LYS A 63 28.09 -4.49 4.15
N SER A 64 28.45 -4.42 5.44
CA SER A 64 29.46 -5.30 6.05
C SER A 64 28.90 -6.65 6.49
N GLU A 65 27.96 -6.66 7.44
CA GLU A 65 27.43 -7.89 8.04
C GLU A 65 26.62 -8.71 7.02
N TRP A 66 25.75 -8.06 6.22
CA TRP A 66 24.89 -8.76 5.24
C TRP A 66 25.51 -8.86 3.84
N GLY A 67 26.66 -8.23 3.60
CA GLY A 67 27.36 -8.29 2.33
C GLY A 67 26.59 -7.63 1.16
N PHE A 68 25.78 -6.60 1.45
CA PHE A 68 25.04 -5.90 0.39
C PHE A 68 25.99 -5.19 -0.59
N ASP A 69 26.01 -5.65 -1.83
CA ASP A 69 26.86 -5.14 -2.90
C ASP A 69 26.15 -4.23 -3.91
N GLY A 70 24.88 -3.94 -3.66
CA GLY A 70 24.06 -3.04 -4.47
C GLY A 70 24.27 -1.55 -4.16
N VAL A 71 23.33 -0.72 -4.61
CA VAL A 71 23.35 0.74 -4.49
C VAL A 71 22.43 1.18 -3.35
N VAL A 72 22.92 2.05 -2.48
CA VAL A 72 22.10 2.79 -1.50
C VAL A 72 21.76 4.15 -2.10
N VAL A 73 20.50 4.38 -2.37
CA VAL A 73 19.96 5.62 -2.94
C VAL A 73 19.20 6.42 -1.88
N SER A 74 19.28 7.75 -1.92
CA SER A 74 18.45 8.57 -1.04
C SER A 74 17.01 8.64 -1.53
N ASP A 75 16.08 8.90 -0.63
CA ASP A 75 14.78 9.44 -0.99
C ASP A 75 14.92 10.86 -1.56
N TRP A 76 13.86 11.40 -2.15
CA TRP A 76 13.84 12.63 -2.93
C TRP A 76 14.08 13.87 -2.07
N GLY A 77 15.27 14.49 -2.18
CA GLY A 77 15.68 15.61 -1.34
C GLY A 77 16.07 15.25 0.10
N ALA A 78 16.25 13.96 0.42
CA ALA A 78 16.59 13.51 1.78
C ALA A 78 18.04 13.84 2.19
N VAL A 79 18.95 14.05 1.25
CA VAL A 79 20.36 14.40 1.55
C VAL A 79 20.47 15.86 1.93
N ARG A 80 20.95 16.14 3.15
CA ARG A 80 21.03 17.51 3.72
C ARG A 80 22.45 17.98 3.95
N THR A 81 23.44 17.11 3.80
CA THR A 81 24.83 17.41 4.07
C THR A 81 25.71 16.93 2.92
N THR A 82 26.87 17.55 2.72
CA THR A 82 27.85 17.12 1.71
C THR A 82 28.79 16.05 2.27
N ALA A 83 29.76 16.44 3.07
CA ALA A 83 30.81 15.53 3.52
C ALA A 83 30.33 14.40 4.45
N PRO A 84 29.41 14.63 5.44
CA PRO A 84 28.92 13.54 6.28
C PRO A 84 28.18 12.45 5.50
N SER A 85 27.27 12.81 4.58
CA SER A 85 26.54 11.83 3.77
C SER A 85 27.44 11.14 2.73
N ALA A 86 28.44 11.87 2.19
CA ALA A 86 29.39 11.30 1.24
C ALA A 86 30.35 10.29 1.91
N ARG A 87 30.76 10.54 3.16
CA ARG A 87 31.57 9.58 3.94
C ARG A 87 30.78 8.39 4.45
N ALA A 88 29.45 8.57 4.63
CA ALA A 88 28.56 7.46 4.94
C ALA A 88 28.45 6.50 3.74
N ALA A 89 27.79 5.38 3.95
CA ALA A 89 27.62 4.35 2.92
C ALA A 89 26.48 4.65 1.92
N LEU A 90 25.99 5.87 1.84
CA LEU A 90 25.08 6.35 0.79
C LEU A 90 25.83 6.41 -0.56
N ASP A 91 25.23 5.92 -1.65
CA ASP A 91 25.89 5.83 -2.94
C ASP A 91 25.35 6.82 -3.97
N LEU A 92 24.06 7.22 -3.88
CA LEU A 92 23.44 8.12 -4.82
C LEU A 92 22.48 9.09 -4.10
N ALA A 93 22.68 10.39 -4.30
CA ALA A 93 21.79 11.44 -3.83
C ALA A 93 20.76 11.80 -4.91
N MET A 94 19.48 11.81 -4.54
CA MET A 94 18.37 12.16 -5.43
C MET A 94 17.63 13.40 -4.88
N PRO A 95 17.08 14.29 -5.78
CA PRO A 95 17.31 14.36 -7.21
C PRO A 95 18.67 15.00 -7.56
N GLY A 96 19.09 14.82 -8.79
CA GLY A 96 20.19 15.57 -9.37
C GLY A 96 19.70 16.57 -10.43
N PRO A 97 20.60 17.36 -11.07
CA PRO A 97 22.03 17.53 -10.78
C PRO A 97 22.30 18.45 -9.60
N ASP A 98 21.33 19.29 -9.24
CA ASP A 98 21.46 20.27 -8.16
C ASP A 98 21.18 19.61 -6.81
N GLY A 99 22.01 19.85 -5.83
CA GLY A 99 21.86 19.25 -4.51
C GLY A 99 23.11 19.39 -3.65
N PRO A 100 23.14 18.80 -2.45
CA PRO A 100 24.25 18.95 -1.53
C PRO A 100 25.54 18.22 -1.98
N TRP A 101 25.51 17.44 -3.05
CA TRP A 101 26.70 16.80 -3.62
C TRP A 101 27.24 17.62 -4.78
N ALA A 102 26.96 17.36 -6.01
CA ALA A 102 27.39 18.12 -7.18
C ALA A 102 28.78 18.81 -6.99
N ASP A 103 28.90 20.12 -7.26
CA ASP A 103 30.14 20.90 -7.08
C ASP A 103 30.62 20.92 -5.63
N ALA A 104 29.70 20.87 -4.65
CA ALA A 104 30.06 20.83 -3.23
C ALA A 104 30.80 19.52 -2.86
N LEU A 105 30.45 18.40 -3.47
CA LEU A 105 31.17 17.13 -3.28
C LEU A 105 32.56 17.19 -3.93
N LEU A 106 32.69 17.76 -5.12
CA LEU A 106 33.99 17.96 -5.76
C LEU A 106 34.92 18.80 -4.87
N ASN A 107 34.43 19.91 -4.33
CA ASN A 107 35.16 20.74 -3.42
C ASN A 107 35.56 19.98 -2.14
N ALA A 108 34.66 19.17 -1.58
CA ALA A 108 34.92 18.35 -0.39
C ALA A 108 35.95 17.25 -0.62
N VAL A 109 36.10 16.76 -1.83
CA VAL A 109 37.22 15.86 -2.20
C VAL A 109 38.52 16.65 -2.34
N GLN A 110 38.51 17.85 -2.94
CA GLN A 110 39.69 18.67 -3.13
C GLN A 110 40.29 19.19 -1.83
N ASP A 111 39.44 19.55 -0.85
CA ASP A 111 39.89 20.01 0.48
C ASP A 111 40.20 18.87 1.46
N GLY A 112 40.01 17.61 1.04
CA GLY A 112 40.30 16.41 1.82
C GLY A 112 39.24 16.05 2.86
N SER A 113 38.10 16.73 2.91
CA SER A 113 36.98 16.39 3.83
C SER A 113 36.23 15.13 3.42
N VAL A 114 36.35 14.71 2.16
CA VAL A 114 35.85 13.42 1.63
C VAL A 114 37.03 12.69 0.94
N PRO A 115 37.40 11.46 1.36
CA PRO A 115 38.42 10.71 0.69
C PRO A 115 37.97 10.27 -0.73
N PRO A 116 38.83 10.36 -1.75
CA PRO A 116 38.48 9.93 -3.12
C PRO A 116 37.96 8.51 -3.22
N GLU A 117 38.48 7.60 -2.39
CA GLU A 117 38.07 6.19 -2.35
C GLU A 117 36.62 6.01 -1.98
N ALA A 118 36.03 6.94 -1.20
CA ALA A 118 34.59 6.93 -0.88
C ALA A 118 33.74 7.22 -2.12
N VAL A 119 34.20 8.11 -3.01
CA VAL A 119 33.54 8.38 -4.29
C VAL A 119 33.74 7.21 -5.26
N ASP A 120 34.93 6.64 -5.31
CA ASP A 120 35.23 5.47 -6.13
C ASP A 120 34.35 4.26 -5.79
N ASP A 121 34.10 4.00 -4.49
CA ASP A 121 33.20 2.90 -4.09
C ASP A 121 31.78 3.12 -4.60
N LYS A 122 31.24 4.36 -4.49
CA LYS A 122 29.91 4.72 -4.99
C LYS A 122 29.84 4.52 -6.51
N VAL A 123 30.82 5.01 -7.25
CA VAL A 123 30.88 4.85 -8.72
C VAL A 123 30.94 3.36 -9.10
N ARG A 124 31.75 2.54 -8.42
CA ARG A 124 31.82 1.09 -8.69
C ARG A 124 30.49 0.41 -8.46
N ARG A 125 29.71 0.80 -7.43
CA ARG A 125 28.40 0.24 -7.14
C ARG A 125 27.38 0.63 -8.21
N LEU A 126 27.39 1.89 -8.66
CA LEU A 126 26.55 2.35 -9.77
C LEU A 126 26.88 1.64 -11.08
N LEU A 127 28.17 1.52 -11.43
CA LEU A 127 28.60 0.78 -12.61
C LEU A 127 28.22 -0.71 -12.53
N ARG A 128 28.37 -1.34 -11.36
CA ARG A 128 27.93 -2.72 -11.14
C ARG A 128 26.42 -2.87 -11.32
N LEU A 129 25.62 -1.92 -10.84
CA LEU A 129 24.17 -1.93 -11.06
C LEU A 129 23.85 -1.78 -12.56
N ALA A 130 24.49 -0.83 -13.24
CA ALA A 130 24.32 -0.60 -14.68
C ALA A 130 24.69 -1.84 -15.51
N ASP A 131 25.78 -2.53 -15.16
CA ASP A 131 26.18 -3.79 -15.78
C ASP A 131 25.12 -4.89 -15.57
N ARG A 132 24.66 -5.06 -14.34
CA ARG A 132 23.66 -6.07 -13.97
C ARG A 132 22.33 -5.91 -14.69
N VAL A 133 21.93 -4.67 -15.00
CA VAL A 133 20.70 -4.40 -15.76
C VAL A 133 20.95 -4.28 -17.27
N GLY A 134 22.18 -4.48 -17.72
CA GLY A 134 22.54 -4.42 -19.14
C GLY A 134 22.61 -3.00 -19.72
N ALA A 135 22.82 -1.99 -18.87
CA ALA A 135 22.94 -0.59 -19.28
C ALA A 135 24.37 -0.18 -19.67
N LEU A 136 25.38 -1.06 -19.50
CA LEU A 136 26.75 -0.87 -19.92
C LEU A 136 27.06 -1.72 -21.16
N GLY A 137 27.62 -1.08 -22.21
CA GLY A 137 28.03 -1.74 -23.44
C GLY A 137 26.85 -2.08 -24.39
N GLU A 138 27.13 -2.97 -25.35
CA GLU A 138 26.07 -3.49 -26.21
C GLU A 138 25.08 -4.31 -25.36
N PRO A 139 23.75 -4.15 -25.55
CA PRO A 139 22.73 -4.88 -24.80
C PRO A 139 22.89 -6.40 -25.00
N THR A 140 23.67 -7.06 -24.15
CA THR A 140 23.90 -8.51 -24.23
C THR A 140 22.74 -9.31 -23.62
N ARG A 141 21.89 -8.69 -22.81
CA ARG A 141 20.64 -9.27 -22.32
C ARG A 141 19.48 -8.84 -23.22
N ARG A 142 18.84 -9.80 -23.83
CA ARG A 142 17.51 -9.59 -24.41
C ARG A 142 16.61 -9.03 -23.30
N THR A 143 16.10 -7.83 -23.50
CA THR A 143 14.95 -7.36 -22.72
C THR A 143 13.87 -8.45 -22.84
N PRO A 144 13.34 -8.99 -21.76
CA PRO A 144 12.23 -9.93 -21.86
C PRO A 144 11.14 -9.33 -22.74
N GLU A 145 10.61 -10.11 -23.67
CA GLU A 145 9.46 -9.63 -24.45
C GLU A 145 8.34 -9.25 -23.49
N PRO A 146 7.73 -8.07 -23.67
CA PRO A 146 6.57 -7.69 -22.89
C PRO A 146 5.50 -8.78 -22.99
N LEU A 147 4.85 -9.07 -21.85
CA LEU A 147 3.70 -9.98 -21.88
C LEU A 147 2.65 -9.46 -22.86
N PRO A 148 2.03 -10.32 -23.68
CA PRO A 148 0.86 -9.94 -24.47
C PRO A 148 -0.17 -9.25 -23.56
N PRO A 149 -0.87 -8.20 -24.01
CA PRO A 149 -1.82 -7.46 -23.19
C PRO A 149 -2.93 -8.34 -22.57
N SER A 150 -3.32 -9.44 -23.25
CA SER A 150 -4.26 -10.43 -22.72
C SER A 150 -3.71 -11.16 -21.51
N ASP A 151 -2.45 -11.59 -21.56
CA ASP A 151 -1.79 -12.37 -20.50
C ASP A 151 -1.48 -11.47 -19.31
N ALA A 152 -1.07 -10.21 -19.58
CA ALA A 152 -0.89 -9.21 -18.54
C ALA A 152 -2.20 -8.96 -17.77
N ARG A 153 -3.33 -8.79 -18.47
CA ARG A 153 -4.64 -8.64 -17.82
C ARG A 153 -5.03 -9.85 -16.98
N GLN A 154 -4.80 -11.08 -17.51
CA GLN A 154 -5.08 -12.29 -16.73
C GLN A 154 -4.19 -12.41 -15.48
N LEU A 155 -2.91 -12.04 -15.60
CA LEU A 155 -2.01 -12.01 -14.44
C LEU A 155 -2.51 -11.03 -13.38
N LEU A 156 -2.90 -9.81 -13.78
CA LEU A 156 -3.43 -8.79 -12.87
C LEU A 156 -4.73 -9.26 -12.19
N ARG A 157 -5.66 -9.88 -12.91
CA ARG A 157 -6.90 -10.46 -12.33
C ARG A 157 -6.57 -11.52 -11.28
N ARG A 158 -5.64 -12.44 -11.58
CA ARG A 158 -5.20 -13.45 -10.61
C ARG A 158 -4.55 -12.81 -9.37
N ALA A 159 -3.76 -11.75 -9.57
CA ALA A 159 -3.15 -11.01 -8.46
C ALA A 159 -4.20 -10.37 -7.54
N VAL A 160 -5.26 -9.80 -8.10
CA VAL A 160 -6.40 -9.26 -7.33
C VAL A 160 -7.06 -10.35 -6.48
N ALA A 161 -7.39 -11.49 -7.07
CA ALA A 161 -8.00 -12.60 -6.33
C ALA A 161 -7.07 -13.16 -5.25
N ALA A 162 -5.77 -13.34 -5.58
CA ALA A 162 -4.77 -13.84 -4.65
C ALA A 162 -4.49 -12.87 -3.49
N GLY A 163 -4.64 -11.55 -3.70
CA GLY A 163 -4.47 -10.52 -2.67
C GLY A 163 -5.73 -10.23 -1.88
N SER A 164 -6.91 -10.53 -2.41
CA SER A 164 -8.19 -10.27 -1.74
C SER A 164 -8.34 -11.13 -0.47
N VAL A 165 -8.80 -10.51 0.62
CA VAL A 165 -8.98 -11.17 1.92
C VAL A 165 -10.48 -11.26 2.25
N LEU A 166 -11.01 -12.47 2.35
CA LEU A 166 -12.35 -12.70 2.85
C LEU A 166 -12.32 -12.63 4.38
N LEU A 167 -12.82 -11.53 4.95
CA LEU A 167 -12.79 -11.29 6.38
C LEU A 167 -13.93 -12.01 7.11
N HIS A 168 -15.08 -12.12 6.46
CA HIS A 168 -16.30 -12.71 7.03
C HIS A 168 -17.18 -13.27 5.91
N ASN A 169 -17.83 -14.42 6.14
CA ASN A 169 -18.79 -14.99 5.20
C ASN A 169 -19.80 -15.88 5.94
N ARG A 170 -21.07 -15.56 5.79
CA ARG A 170 -22.20 -16.36 6.30
C ARG A 170 -22.86 -17.12 5.15
N ASP A 171 -22.08 -17.88 4.42
CA ASP A 171 -22.49 -18.67 3.26
C ASP A 171 -23.18 -17.84 2.14
N VAL A 172 -22.84 -16.52 2.06
CA VAL A 172 -23.31 -15.63 0.99
C VAL A 172 -22.41 -15.70 -0.22
N LEU A 173 -21.10 -15.76 -0.01
CA LEU A 173 -20.11 -15.91 -1.06
C LEU A 173 -19.67 -17.36 -1.23
N PRO A 174 -19.41 -17.81 -2.47
CA PRO A 174 -19.61 -17.08 -3.72
C PRO A 174 -21.10 -16.99 -4.10
N LEU A 175 -21.47 -15.90 -4.77
CA LEU A 175 -22.82 -15.69 -5.30
C LEU A 175 -23.09 -16.65 -6.47
N ASP A 176 -24.20 -17.37 -6.41
CA ASP A 176 -24.63 -18.20 -7.54
C ASP A 176 -25.31 -17.34 -8.62
N ARG A 177 -24.69 -17.28 -9.79
CA ARG A 177 -25.22 -16.51 -10.94
C ARG A 177 -26.58 -17.00 -11.40
N GLY A 178 -26.86 -18.29 -11.21
CA GLY A 178 -28.13 -18.92 -11.59
C GLY A 178 -29.33 -18.47 -10.73
N GLU A 179 -29.04 -18.02 -9.50
CA GLU A 179 -30.03 -17.58 -8.53
C GLU A 179 -30.30 -16.05 -8.55
N LEU A 180 -29.53 -15.30 -9.35
CA LEU A 180 -29.60 -13.85 -9.37
C LEU A 180 -30.48 -13.33 -10.50
N GLY A 181 -31.74 -13.00 -10.22
CA GLY A 181 -32.59 -12.22 -11.11
C GLY A 181 -32.28 -10.72 -11.06
N THR A 182 -32.05 -10.19 -9.85
CA THR A 182 -31.70 -8.78 -9.64
C THR A 182 -30.55 -8.68 -8.62
N LEU A 183 -29.55 -7.87 -8.95
CA LEU A 183 -28.41 -7.54 -8.08
C LEU A 183 -28.35 -6.02 -7.87
N ALA A 184 -28.36 -5.59 -6.60
CA ALA A 184 -28.07 -4.20 -6.26
C ALA A 184 -26.55 -4.00 -6.12
N VAL A 185 -25.97 -3.06 -6.86
CA VAL A 185 -24.55 -2.66 -6.75
C VAL A 185 -24.52 -1.22 -6.25
N ILE A 186 -24.00 -1.02 -5.05
CA ILE A 186 -24.18 0.21 -4.29
C ILE A 186 -22.80 0.76 -3.89
N GLY A 187 -22.70 2.09 -3.80
CA GLY A 187 -21.51 2.78 -3.33
C GLY A 187 -20.69 3.46 -4.44
N ALA A 188 -20.09 4.60 -4.11
CA ALA A 188 -19.31 5.40 -5.04
C ALA A 188 -18.12 4.63 -5.61
N HIS A 189 -17.46 3.79 -4.79
CA HIS A 189 -16.33 2.97 -5.23
C HIS A 189 -16.71 1.87 -6.22
N ALA A 190 -18.00 1.61 -6.45
CA ALA A 190 -18.43 0.71 -7.52
C ALA A 190 -18.06 1.22 -8.92
N THR A 191 -18.03 2.55 -9.11
CA THR A 191 -17.70 3.22 -10.37
C THR A 191 -16.42 4.05 -10.31
N GLN A 192 -16.00 4.45 -9.13
CA GLN A 192 -14.79 5.26 -8.90
C GLN A 192 -13.88 4.57 -7.86
N PRO A 193 -13.36 3.37 -8.16
CA PRO A 193 -12.50 2.66 -7.23
C PRO A 193 -11.14 3.36 -7.10
N ARG A 194 -10.55 3.29 -5.91
CA ARG A 194 -9.13 3.58 -5.76
C ARG A 194 -8.34 2.37 -6.22
N THR A 195 -7.52 2.55 -7.23
CA THR A 195 -6.68 1.48 -7.80
C THR A 195 -5.31 1.39 -7.14
N GLN A 196 -4.87 2.46 -6.46
CA GLN A 196 -3.54 2.63 -5.86
C GLN A 196 -3.58 3.62 -4.71
N GLY A 197 -2.51 3.65 -3.90
CA GLY A 197 -2.40 4.52 -2.73
C GLY A 197 -2.30 6.01 -3.04
N GLY A 198 -1.93 6.38 -4.26
CA GLY A 198 -1.65 7.78 -4.62
C GLY A 198 -0.28 8.23 -4.15
N GLY A 199 -0.08 9.56 -4.04
CA GLY A 199 1.21 10.13 -3.68
C GLY A 199 2.29 9.86 -4.73
N SER A 200 3.55 9.73 -4.29
CA SER A 200 4.70 9.47 -5.16
C SER A 200 4.65 8.11 -5.88
N ALA A 201 3.89 7.16 -5.36
CA ALA A 201 3.63 5.86 -5.99
C ALA A 201 2.54 5.88 -7.07
N GLY A 202 1.93 7.06 -7.33
CA GLY A 202 0.85 7.21 -8.29
C GLY A 202 1.29 6.97 -9.72
N VAL A 203 0.54 6.13 -10.47
CA VAL A 203 0.71 5.90 -11.91
C VAL A 203 -0.63 6.09 -12.64
N PHE A 204 -0.56 6.38 -13.92
CA PHE A 204 -1.74 6.57 -14.76
C PHE A 204 -1.95 5.31 -15.62
N PRO A 205 -2.89 4.41 -15.25
CA PRO A 205 -3.16 3.22 -16.04
C PRO A 205 -3.86 3.61 -17.36
N PRO A 206 -3.68 2.84 -18.44
CA PRO A 206 -4.32 3.11 -19.71
C PRO A 206 -5.85 2.87 -19.70
N GLY A 207 -6.38 2.35 -18.62
CA GLY A 207 -7.80 2.14 -18.37
C GLY A 207 -8.03 1.37 -17.09
N VAL A 208 -9.20 1.53 -16.50
CA VAL A 208 -9.61 0.89 -15.24
C VAL A 208 -10.88 0.09 -15.47
N VAL A 209 -10.87 -1.18 -15.09
CA VAL A 209 -12.08 -1.99 -14.98
C VAL A 209 -12.68 -1.77 -13.60
N THR A 210 -13.81 -1.04 -13.53
CA THR A 210 -14.48 -0.77 -12.25
C THR A 210 -15.16 -2.03 -11.69
N PRO A 211 -15.45 -2.10 -10.37
CA PRO A 211 -16.22 -3.19 -9.79
C PRO A 211 -17.56 -3.39 -10.49
N LEU A 212 -18.27 -2.31 -10.82
CA LEU A 212 -19.55 -2.38 -11.56
C LEU A 212 -19.36 -2.99 -12.97
N ASP A 213 -18.31 -2.60 -13.70
CA ASP A 213 -18.03 -3.15 -15.03
C ASP A 213 -17.63 -4.63 -14.97
N GLY A 214 -16.83 -5.01 -13.97
CA GLY A 214 -16.46 -6.41 -13.74
C GLY A 214 -17.71 -7.27 -13.46
N ILE A 215 -18.59 -6.80 -12.58
CA ILE A 215 -19.85 -7.49 -12.25
C ILE A 215 -20.79 -7.56 -13.49
N ARG A 216 -20.94 -6.49 -14.25
CA ARG A 216 -21.74 -6.49 -15.50
C ARG A 216 -21.22 -7.50 -16.50
N ARG A 217 -19.92 -7.54 -16.72
CA ARG A 217 -19.28 -8.51 -17.65
C ARG A 217 -19.48 -9.95 -17.16
N ALA A 218 -19.33 -10.22 -15.87
CA ALA A 218 -19.47 -11.55 -15.30
C ALA A 218 -20.91 -12.09 -15.39
N LEU A 219 -21.91 -11.24 -15.31
CA LEU A 219 -23.33 -11.64 -15.37
C LEU A 219 -23.92 -11.69 -16.79
N HIS A 220 -23.18 -11.26 -17.82
CA HIS A 220 -23.55 -11.35 -19.24
C HIS A 220 -24.97 -10.89 -19.58
N GLY A 221 -25.51 -9.89 -18.86
CA GLY A 221 -26.85 -9.36 -19.08
C GLY A 221 -28.00 -10.27 -18.65
N ARG A 222 -27.74 -11.38 -17.99
CA ARG A 222 -28.78 -12.32 -17.47
C ARG A 222 -29.44 -11.83 -16.20
N THR A 223 -28.74 -10.98 -15.44
CA THR A 223 -29.20 -10.42 -14.16
C THR A 223 -29.48 -8.94 -14.34
N ARG A 224 -30.59 -8.45 -13.82
CA ARG A 224 -30.85 -7.02 -13.73
C ARG A 224 -29.96 -6.39 -12.68
N ILE A 225 -29.10 -5.45 -13.09
CA ILE A 225 -28.24 -4.71 -12.16
C ILE A 225 -28.87 -3.34 -11.88
N VAL A 226 -29.09 -3.04 -10.60
CA VAL A 226 -29.53 -1.73 -10.11
C VAL A 226 -28.31 -1.09 -9.44
N HIS A 227 -27.79 0.00 -10.00
CA HIS A 227 -26.67 0.72 -9.44
C HIS A 227 -27.10 2.03 -8.81
N LEU A 228 -26.62 2.31 -7.59
CA LEU A 228 -26.79 3.55 -6.84
C LEU A 228 -25.45 3.96 -6.18
N PRO A 229 -24.98 5.20 -6.38
CA PRO A 229 -23.71 5.65 -5.82
C PRO A 229 -23.71 5.81 -4.29
N GLY A 230 -24.89 5.91 -3.66
CA GLY A 230 -25.01 6.23 -2.25
C GLY A 230 -24.75 7.72 -1.95
N PRO A 231 -24.50 8.05 -0.66
CA PRO A 231 -24.16 9.41 -0.25
C PRO A 231 -22.77 9.82 -0.74
N ASP A 232 -22.52 11.14 -0.77
CA ASP A 232 -21.20 11.68 -1.06
C ASP A 232 -20.16 11.20 -0.02
N LEU A 233 -18.92 11.08 -0.47
CA LEU A 233 -17.79 10.62 0.36
C LEU A 233 -17.22 11.71 1.27
N ASP A 234 -17.77 12.92 1.24
CA ASP A 234 -17.26 14.11 1.95
C ASP A 234 -15.77 14.37 1.64
N ALA A 235 -15.42 14.11 0.39
CA ALA A 235 -14.07 14.28 -0.11
C ALA A 235 -13.98 15.48 -1.06
N PRO A 236 -12.80 16.14 -1.14
CA PRO A 236 -12.57 17.16 -2.15
C PRO A 236 -12.82 16.62 -3.56
N PRO A 237 -13.24 17.47 -4.51
CA PRO A 237 -13.40 17.10 -5.90
C PRO A 237 -12.18 16.39 -6.47
N ALA A 238 -12.35 15.23 -7.05
CA ALA A 238 -11.28 14.48 -7.69
C ALA A 238 -10.78 15.19 -8.97
N PRO A 239 -9.51 14.99 -9.39
CA PRO A 239 -9.03 15.44 -10.68
C PRO A 239 -9.92 14.95 -11.81
N LEU A 240 -10.15 15.80 -12.80
CA LEU A 240 -10.87 15.40 -14.01
C LEU A 240 -10.09 14.29 -14.73
N ASP A 241 -10.82 13.39 -15.39
CA ASP A 241 -10.26 12.28 -16.14
C ASP A 241 -11.01 12.06 -17.46
N GLU A 242 -10.51 11.11 -18.26
CA GLU A 242 -11.07 10.77 -19.58
C GLU A 242 -12.53 10.29 -19.53
N THR A 243 -13.03 9.87 -18.37
CA THR A 243 -14.41 9.39 -18.22
C THR A 243 -15.41 10.54 -18.04
N ARG A 244 -14.94 11.72 -17.62
CA ARG A 244 -15.77 12.85 -17.21
C ARG A 244 -15.62 14.10 -18.04
N CYS A 245 -14.58 14.18 -18.90
CA CYS A 245 -14.33 15.37 -19.71
C CYS A 245 -13.71 15.04 -21.05
N ARG A 246 -13.69 16.05 -21.93
CA ARG A 246 -13.10 15.99 -23.26
C ARG A 246 -12.07 17.11 -23.45
N ASN A 247 -11.04 16.82 -24.21
CA ASN A 247 -10.04 17.81 -24.65
C ASN A 247 -10.69 18.87 -25.55
N PRO A 248 -10.62 20.16 -25.24
CA PRO A 248 -11.29 21.22 -26.00
C PRO A 248 -10.80 21.40 -27.44
N ARG A 249 -9.63 20.86 -27.83
CA ARG A 249 -9.10 20.93 -29.21
C ARG A 249 -9.43 19.69 -30.06
N SER A 250 -9.32 18.51 -29.47
CA SER A 250 -9.42 17.25 -30.22
C SER A 250 -10.75 16.52 -30.03
N ASP A 251 -11.56 16.95 -29.09
CA ASP A 251 -12.78 16.29 -28.63
C ASP A 251 -12.55 14.87 -28.06
N ALA A 252 -11.28 14.44 -27.95
CA ALA A 252 -10.91 13.16 -27.36
C ALA A 252 -11.13 13.15 -25.84
N PRO A 253 -11.49 12.00 -25.22
CA PRO A 253 -11.62 11.89 -23.76
C PRO A 253 -10.36 12.33 -23.04
N GLY A 254 -10.47 13.24 -22.05
CA GLY A 254 -9.35 13.77 -21.28
C GLY A 254 -9.23 15.29 -21.28
N VAL A 255 -8.05 15.81 -21.03
CA VAL A 255 -7.75 17.24 -20.88
C VAL A 255 -6.70 17.72 -21.88
N LEU A 256 -6.65 19.03 -22.09
CA LEU A 256 -5.57 19.71 -22.82
C LEU A 256 -4.60 20.33 -21.81
N LEU A 257 -3.33 19.94 -21.88
CA LEU A 257 -2.23 20.60 -21.17
C LEU A 257 -1.53 21.57 -22.13
N ARG A 258 -1.28 22.79 -21.64
CA ARG A 258 -0.47 23.80 -22.33
C ARG A 258 0.59 24.36 -21.37
N VAL A 259 1.78 24.63 -21.90
CA VAL A 259 2.80 25.39 -21.20
C VAL A 259 3.01 26.69 -21.98
N LEU A 260 2.89 27.82 -21.33
CA LEU A 260 2.91 29.15 -21.92
C LEU A 260 4.12 29.95 -21.40
N ASP A 261 4.64 30.86 -22.24
CA ASP A 261 5.61 31.87 -21.79
C ASP A 261 4.91 33.05 -21.05
N ALA A 262 5.68 34.04 -20.66
CA ALA A 262 5.18 35.23 -19.94
C ALA A 262 4.23 36.08 -20.78
N GLU A 263 4.34 36.03 -22.11
CA GLU A 263 3.47 36.75 -23.08
C GLU A 263 2.24 35.89 -23.48
N GLY A 264 2.08 34.71 -22.93
CA GLY A 264 0.97 33.80 -23.19
C GLY A 264 1.12 32.98 -24.48
N ARG A 265 2.29 32.95 -25.10
CA ARG A 265 2.56 32.13 -26.29
C ARG A 265 2.77 30.68 -25.90
N GLU A 266 2.24 29.78 -26.70
CA GLU A 266 2.31 28.33 -26.47
C GLU A 266 3.73 27.81 -26.75
N LEU A 267 4.40 27.30 -25.73
CA LEU A 267 5.70 26.64 -25.80
C LEU A 267 5.58 25.12 -25.93
N HIS A 268 4.53 24.53 -25.33
CA HIS A 268 4.25 23.11 -25.38
C HIS A 268 2.75 22.86 -25.30
N VAL A 269 2.28 21.83 -26.02
CA VAL A 269 0.89 21.39 -25.97
C VAL A 269 0.82 19.86 -25.99
N GLU A 270 -0.04 19.30 -25.16
CA GLU A 270 -0.18 17.86 -25.05
C GLU A 270 -1.62 17.48 -24.68
N HIS A 271 -2.08 16.32 -25.21
CA HIS A 271 -3.29 15.66 -24.76
C HIS A 271 -2.95 14.76 -23.56
N ARG A 272 -3.73 14.86 -22.49
CA ARG A 272 -3.58 14.05 -21.28
C ARG A 272 -4.92 13.42 -20.85
N LEU A 273 -4.84 12.24 -20.21
CA LEU A 273 -6.02 11.54 -19.73
C LEU A 273 -6.52 12.03 -18.37
N SER A 274 -5.71 12.83 -17.67
CA SER A 274 -6.02 13.31 -16.31
C SER A 274 -5.75 14.79 -16.14
N GLY A 275 -6.58 15.48 -15.36
CA GLY A 275 -6.38 16.83 -14.87
C GLY A 275 -5.33 16.96 -13.77
N ARG A 276 -4.66 15.87 -13.38
CA ARG A 276 -3.50 15.88 -12.48
C ARG A 276 -2.22 15.87 -13.32
N GLN A 277 -1.46 16.95 -13.23
CA GLN A 277 -0.18 17.09 -13.92
C GLN A 277 0.93 17.25 -12.87
N LEU A 278 1.73 16.21 -12.65
CA LEU A 278 2.77 16.19 -11.63
C LEU A 278 4.10 16.73 -12.17
N GLU A 279 4.49 16.29 -13.36
CA GLU A 279 5.74 16.62 -14.03
C GLU A 279 5.46 17.07 -15.48
N PRO A 280 4.84 18.25 -15.68
CA PRO A 280 4.63 18.75 -17.02
C PRO A 280 5.99 19.06 -17.68
N PRO A 281 6.13 18.89 -19.00
CA PRO A 281 7.30 19.36 -19.73
C PRO A 281 7.45 20.88 -19.54
N LEU A 282 8.62 21.34 -19.07
CA LEU A 282 8.92 22.75 -18.85
C LEU A 282 10.05 23.20 -19.81
N PRO A 283 9.74 23.59 -21.05
CA PRO A 283 10.73 24.14 -21.97
C PRO A 283 11.31 25.48 -21.44
N PRO A 284 12.49 25.89 -21.93
CA PRO A 284 13.05 27.18 -21.59
C PRO A 284 12.06 28.33 -21.83
N GLY A 285 11.90 29.22 -20.84
CA GLY A 285 10.92 30.32 -20.88
C GLY A 285 9.52 29.94 -20.41
N ALA A 286 9.30 28.73 -19.93
CA ALA A 286 8.01 28.32 -19.34
C ALA A 286 7.65 29.23 -18.16
N HIS A 287 6.46 29.80 -18.21
CA HIS A 287 5.92 30.71 -17.19
C HIS A 287 4.62 30.20 -16.58
N THR A 288 3.70 29.66 -17.41
CA THR A 288 2.37 29.23 -16.95
C THR A 288 2.05 27.82 -17.41
N VAL A 289 1.54 26.97 -16.51
CA VAL A 289 0.88 25.72 -16.82
C VAL A 289 -0.63 25.95 -16.87
N GLU A 290 -1.25 25.57 -18.00
CA GLU A 290 -2.69 25.63 -18.19
C GLU A 290 -3.24 24.23 -18.43
N ILE A 291 -4.30 23.87 -17.73
CA ILE A 291 -5.07 22.62 -17.95
C ILE A 291 -6.49 23.04 -18.29
N SER A 292 -7.01 22.59 -19.43
CA SER A 292 -8.37 22.88 -19.86
C SER A 292 -9.14 21.65 -20.27
N ALA A 293 -10.46 21.69 -20.07
CA ALA A 293 -11.38 20.59 -20.35
C ALA A 293 -12.77 21.12 -20.72
N VAL A 294 -13.50 20.28 -21.46
CA VAL A 294 -14.94 20.44 -21.68
C VAL A 294 -15.68 19.36 -20.92
N LEU A 295 -16.56 19.74 -20.01
CA LEU A 295 -17.42 18.81 -19.28
C LEU A 295 -18.77 18.75 -19.97
N PRO A 296 -19.25 17.54 -20.34
CA PRO A 296 -20.65 17.37 -20.73
C PRO A 296 -21.52 17.48 -19.47
N SER A 297 -22.28 18.56 -19.32
CA SER A 297 -23.16 18.76 -18.18
C SER A 297 -24.47 18.01 -18.40
N GLY A 298 -24.48 16.69 -18.15
CA GLY A 298 -25.70 15.89 -18.22
C GLY A 298 -26.77 16.33 -17.21
N THR A 299 -26.36 16.66 -15.99
CA THR A 299 -27.23 17.16 -14.91
C THR A 299 -26.81 18.56 -14.52
N GLY A 300 -27.71 19.53 -14.64
CA GLY A 300 -27.51 20.86 -14.10
C GLY A 300 -27.44 20.84 -12.56
N GLY A 301 -27.09 21.99 -11.95
CA GLY A 301 -27.03 22.13 -10.50
C GLY A 301 -25.73 22.81 -10.02
N GLN A 302 -25.54 22.81 -8.70
CA GLN A 302 -24.38 23.48 -8.10
C GLN A 302 -23.14 22.58 -8.15
N TRP A 303 -22.25 22.87 -9.08
CA TRP A 303 -20.96 22.19 -9.22
C TRP A 303 -19.87 22.85 -8.37
N CYS A 304 -18.90 22.05 -7.96
CA CYS A 304 -17.68 22.49 -7.30
C CYS A 304 -16.48 22.19 -8.22
N PHE A 305 -15.67 23.21 -8.50
CA PHE A 305 -14.46 23.14 -9.29
C PHE A 305 -13.26 23.51 -8.46
N GLY A 306 -12.07 22.96 -8.81
CA GLY A 306 -10.85 23.30 -8.09
C GLY A 306 -9.63 23.39 -8.99
N VAL A 307 -8.71 24.26 -8.59
CA VAL A 307 -7.35 24.37 -9.11
C VAL A 307 -6.37 24.05 -7.99
N GLY A 308 -5.46 23.09 -8.21
CA GLY A 308 -4.45 22.67 -7.23
C GLY A 308 -3.04 23.08 -7.64
N GLY A 309 -2.24 23.45 -6.65
CA GLY A 309 -0.87 23.91 -6.83
C GLY A 309 -0.47 25.00 -5.83
N PHE A 310 0.73 25.53 -6.02
CA PHE A 310 1.21 26.73 -5.31
C PHE A 310 1.63 27.81 -6.32
N GLY A 311 1.64 29.05 -5.89
CA GLY A 311 1.90 30.22 -6.73
C GLY A 311 0.64 31.00 -7.07
N ARG A 312 0.69 31.84 -8.11
CA ARG A 312 -0.51 32.50 -8.62
C ARG A 312 -1.33 31.50 -9.41
N MET A 313 -2.61 31.39 -9.06
CA MET A 313 -3.53 30.47 -9.72
C MET A 313 -4.84 31.17 -10.09
N THR A 314 -5.41 30.73 -11.22
CA THR A 314 -6.77 31.10 -11.65
C THR A 314 -7.55 29.86 -12.07
N LEU A 315 -8.84 29.88 -11.81
CA LEU A 315 -9.79 28.87 -12.25
C LEU A 315 -10.98 29.56 -12.91
N THR A 316 -11.18 29.32 -14.19
CA THR A 316 -12.22 29.93 -15.00
C THR A 316 -13.22 28.87 -15.46
N VAL A 317 -14.50 29.12 -15.34
CA VAL A 317 -15.60 28.27 -15.82
C VAL A 317 -16.50 29.12 -16.74
N ASP A 318 -16.62 28.73 -18.02
CA ASP A 318 -17.34 29.45 -19.05
C ASP A 318 -17.00 30.96 -19.10
N GLY A 319 -15.69 31.28 -18.97
CA GLY A 319 -15.18 32.66 -18.99
C GLY A 319 -15.37 33.43 -17.67
N ARG A 320 -15.91 32.82 -16.63
CA ARG A 320 -16.06 33.46 -15.29
C ARG A 320 -15.02 32.90 -14.35
N ASP A 321 -14.25 33.78 -13.72
CA ASP A 321 -13.27 33.41 -12.71
C ASP A 321 -13.98 32.99 -11.41
N LEU A 322 -13.69 31.77 -10.96
CA LEU A 322 -14.17 31.22 -9.69
C LEU A 322 -13.09 31.26 -8.59
N VAL A 323 -11.83 31.20 -8.99
CA VAL A 323 -10.68 31.32 -8.10
C VAL A 323 -9.64 32.22 -8.77
N GLU A 324 -9.12 33.18 -8.05
CA GLU A 324 -7.97 34.00 -8.42
C GLU A 324 -7.18 34.36 -7.16
N GLY A 325 -5.85 34.13 -7.15
CA GLY A 325 -5.04 34.50 -6.00
C GLY A 325 -3.60 33.99 -6.06
N VAL A 326 -2.82 34.34 -5.06
CA VAL A 326 -1.46 33.83 -4.84
C VAL A 326 -1.47 32.95 -3.61
N PHE A 327 -1.08 31.70 -3.75
CA PHE A 327 -1.13 30.65 -2.74
C PHE A 327 0.30 30.15 -2.46
N PRO A 328 0.98 30.66 -1.44
CA PRO A 328 2.36 30.28 -1.16
C PRO A 328 2.46 28.85 -0.62
N PRO A 329 3.62 28.18 -0.81
CA PRO A 329 3.88 26.89 -0.19
C PRO A 329 3.82 27.00 1.35
N LEU A 330 3.09 26.08 1.97
CA LEU A 330 2.95 25.99 3.43
C LEU A 330 3.87 24.95 4.07
N THR A 331 4.60 24.19 3.25
CA THR A 331 5.47 23.11 3.67
C THR A 331 6.60 22.90 2.67
N ASP A 332 7.72 22.36 3.14
CA ASP A 332 8.84 21.93 2.31
C ASP A 332 8.74 20.43 1.92
N ASP A 333 7.68 19.73 2.34
CA ASP A 333 7.48 18.33 1.97
C ASP A 333 7.35 18.18 0.44
N PRO A 334 8.27 17.42 -0.23
CA PRO A 334 8.25 17.24 -1.66
C PRO A 334 6.96 16.58 -2.18
N ALA A 335 6.38 15.65 -1.42
CA ALA A 335 5.14 14.99 -1.81
C ALA A 335 3.98 15.98 -1.85
N VAL A 336 3.88 16.90 -0.90
CA VAL A 336 2.86 17.95 -0.91
C VAL A 336 3.12 18.94 -2.05
N ARG A 337 4.39 19.33 -2.28
CA ARG A 337 4.71 20.36 -3.29
C ARG A 337 4.64 19.86 -4.73
N HIS A 338 5.01 18.59 -4.96
CA HIS A 338 5.17 18.02 -6.31
C HIS A 338 4.10 16.99 -6.68
N VAL A 339 3.37 16.45 -5.71
CA VAL A 339 2.45 15.33 -5.96
C VAL A 339 1.01 15.63 -5.51
N ASN A 340 0.83 16.13 -4.29
CA ASN A 340 -0.48 16.36 -3.67
C ASN A 340 -0.63 17.80 -3.13
N PRO A 341 -0.49 18.84 -3.98
CA PRO A 341 -0.67 20.19 -3.53
C PRO A 341 -2.14 20.44 -3.15
N PRO A 342 -2.39 21.35 -2.20
CA PRO A 342 -3.76 21.75 -1.87
C PRO A 342 -4.46 22.39 -3.06
N CYS A 343 -5.78 22.21 -3.12
CA CYS A 343 -6.64 22.83 -4.11
C CYS A 343 -7.42 23.99 -3.53
N GLN A 344 -7.67 25.00 -4.40
CA GLN A 344 -8.58 26.12 -4.14
C GLN A 344 -9.88 25.86 -4.89
N TYR A 345 -11.03 26.06 -4.26
CA TYR A 345 -12.32 25.66 -4.79
C TYR A 345 -13.25 26.84 -5.04
N GLY A 346 -14.00 26.77 -6.14
CA GLY A 346 -15.10 27.66 -6.44
C GLY A 346 -16.36 26.88 -6.79
N ARG A 347 -17.54 27.44 -6.48
CA ARG A 347 -18.83 26.81 -6.80
C ARG A 347 -19.62 27.68 -7.77
N THR A 348 -20.29 27.03 -8.73
CA THR A 348 -21.18 27.70 -9.67
C THR A 348 -22.33 26.79 -10.04
N VAL A 349 -23.44 27.38 -10.47
CA VAL A 349 -24.61 26.62 -10.97
C VAL A 349 -24.45 26.46 -12.47
N LEU A 350 -24.41 25.20 -12.94
CA LEU A 350 -24.40 24.88 -14.36
C LEU A 350 -25.81 24.58 -14.86
N PRO A 351 -26.17 24.99 -16.10
CA PRO A 351 -27.39 24.58 -16.74
C PRO A 351 -27.34 23.11 -17.17
N ALA A 352 -28.44 22.43 -17.16
CA ALA A 352 -28.54 21.06 -17.66
C ALA A 352 -28.37 21.00 -19.20
N GLY A 353 -27.66 19.98 -19.69
CA GLY A 353 -27.54 19.69 -21.12
C GLY A 353 -26.64 20.63 -21.92
N GLN A 354 -25.83 21.47 -21.27
CA GLN A 354 -24.86 22.33 -21.94
C GLN A 354 -23.43 21.92 -21.60
N ASP A 355 -22.54 21.95 -22.58
CA ASP A 355 -21.12 21.73 -22.36
C ASP A 355 -20.52 22.92 -21.62
N THR A 356 -19.65 22.65 -20.66
CA THR A 356 -19.00 23.64 -19.81
C THR A 356 -17.50 23.65 -20.03
N HIS A 357 -16.91 24.79 -20.35
CA HIS A 357 -15.50 24.99 -20.51
C HIS A 357 -14.84 25.35 -19.18
N VAL A 358 -13.82 24.58 -18.77
CA VAL A 358 -13.09 24.81 -17.54
C VAL A 358 -11.62 24.97 -17.84
N VAL A 359 -10.99 25.99 -17.23
CA VAL A 359 -9.57 26.30 -17.42
C VAL A 359 -8.93 26.57 -16.05
N ALA A 360 -7.92 25.80 -15.71
CA ALA A 360 -7.05 26.04 -14.54
C ALA A 360 -5.69 26.52 -15.03
N ARG A 361 -5.19 27.63 -14.47
CA ARG A 361 -3.86 28.18 -14.76
C ARG A 361 -3.06 28.31 -13.49
N ARG A 362 -1.77 28.03 -13.57
CA ARG A 362 -0.82 28.22 -12.50
C ARG A 362 0.47 28.84 -13.04
N GLU A 363 0.88 29.98 -12.48
CA GLU A 363 2.18 30.58 -12.76
C GLU A 363 3.29 29.78 -12.05
N LEU A 364 4.37 29.51 -12.76
CA LEU A 364 5.56 28.84 -12.27
C LEU A 364 6.46 29.83 -11.56
N ALA A 365 6.79 29.57 -10.31
CA ALA A 365 7.72 30.36 -9.54
C ALA A 365 8.69 29.45 -8.76
N PRO A 366 9.92 29.93 -8.46
CA PRO A 366 10.84 29.15 -7.64
C PRO A 366 10.18 28.69 -6.32
N GLY A 367 10.39 27.43 -5.98
CA GLY A 367 9.86 26.88 -4.74
C GLY A 367 8.37 26.46 -4.74
N THR A 368 7.60 26.72 -5.79
CA THR A 368 6.15 26.40 -5.83
C THR A 368 5.82 24.97 -6.26
N GLY A 369 6.84 24.14 -6.50
CA GLY A 369 6.64 22.78 -7.00
C GLY A 369 6.21 22.74 -8.47
N ARG A 370 5.90 21.54 -8.99
CA ARG A 370 5.52 21.35 -10.40
C ARG A 370 4.08 20.89 -10.58
N ALA A 371 3.46 20.31 -9.56
CA ALA A 371 2.10 19.76 -9.66
C ALA A 371 1.05 20.86 -9.92
N THR A 372 0.17 20.60 -10.88
CA THR A 372 -1.02 21.43 -11.18
C THR A 372 -2.22 20.49 -11.36
N LEU A 373 -3.33 20.80 -10.69
CA LEU A 373 -4.55 20.00 -10.71
C LEU A 373 -5.74 20.81 -11.22
N LEU A 374 -6.56 20.16 -12.03
CA LEU A 374 -7.91 20.60 -12.38
C LEU A 374 -8.91 19.58 -11.87
N THR A 375 -9.77 19.96 -10.95
CA THR A 375 -10.73 19.06 -10.27
C THR A 375 -12.16 19.53 -10.48
N ALA A 376 -13.12 18.59 -10.46
CA ALA A 376 -14.54 18.91 -10.45
C ALA A 376 -15.37 17.86 -9.72
N ALA A 377 -16.44 18.28 -9.05
CA ALA A 377 -17.46 17.43 -8.47
C ALA A 377 -18.85 17.90 -8.88
N GLN A 378 -19.71 16.94 -9.18
CA GLN A 378 -21.14 17.14 -9.44
C GLN A 378 -21.88 17.50 -8.15
N PRO A 379 -23.13 18.06 -8.24
CA PRO A 379 -23.98 18.21 -7.08
C PRO A 379 -24.19 16.88 -6.36
N ALA A 380 -23.96 16.87 -5.06
CA ALA A 380 -24.19 15.70 -4.24
C ALA A 380 -25.71 15.59 -3.92
N PRO A 381 -26.31 14.39 -3.97
CA PRO A 381 -27.68 14.17 -3.51
C PRO A 381 -27.76 14.33 -1.97
N ASP A 382 -28.99 14.54 -1.46
CA ASP A 382 -29.23 14.50 -0.01
C ASP A 382 -28.81 13.14 0.55
N PRO A 383 -27.93 13.09 1.58
CA PRO A 383 -27.36 11.84 2.06
C PRO A 383 -28.42 10.85 2.60
N ASP A 384 -29.43 11.34 3.31
CA ASP A 384 -30.50 10.48 3.87
C ASP A 384 -31.37 9.90 2.77
N ALA A 385 -31.71 10.70 1.77
CA ALA A 385 -32.45 10.23 0.59
C ALA A 385 -31.65 9.20 -0.21
N ALA A 386 -30.33 9.41 -0.37
CA ALA A 386 -29.46 8.48 -1.07
C ALA A 386 -29.33 7.12 -0.33
N ILE A 387 -29.17 7.15 1.00
CA ILE A 387 -29.13 5.95 1.84
C ILE A 387 -30.49 5.20 1.78
N ALA A 388 -31.58 5.91 1.91
CA ALA A 388 -32.93 5.30 1.83
C ALA A 388 -33.19 4.65 0.47
N ALA A 389 -32.82 5.29 -0.63
CA ALA A 389 -32.92 4.73 -1.98
C ALA A 389 -32.06 3.47 -2.15
N ALA A 390 -30.83 3.47 -1.60
CA ALA A 390 -29.94 2.32 -1.62
C ALA A 390 -30.53 1.13 -0.83
N ALA A 391 -31.05 1.36 0.37
CA ALA A 391 -31.66 0.33 1.18
C ALA A 391 -32.96 -0.25 0.49
N GLU A 392 -33.73 0.59 -0.16
CA GLU A 392 -34.92 0.12 -0.92
C GLU A 392 -34.50 -0.71 -2.14
N ALA A 393 -33.46 -0.32 -2.86
CA ALA A 393 -32.95 -1.11 -3.98
C ALA A 393 -32.43 -2.48 -3.51
N ALA A 394 -31.71 -2.51 -2.38
CA ALA A 394 -31.22 -3.75 -1.77
C ALA A 394 -32.35 -4.66 -1.33
N ARG A 395 -33.44 -4.12 -0.75
CA ARG A 395 -34.62 -4.90 -0.30
C ARG A 395 -35.30 -5.62 -1.46
N ARG A 396 -35.27 -5.03 -2.67
CA ARG A 396 -35.91 -5.59 -3.88
C ARG A 396 -34.98 -6.50 -4.68
N ALA A 397 -33.72 -6.59 -4.30
CA ALA A 397 -32.76 -7.41 -5.00
C ALA A 397 -32.53 -8.77 -4.31
N ASP A 398 -32.17 -9.78 -5.08
CA ASP A 398 -31.80 -11.12 -4.55
C ASP A 398 -30.56 -11.09 -3.71
N ALA A 399 -29.62 -10.17 -4.02
CA ALA A 399 -28.44 -9.88 -3.24
C ALA A 399 -28.00 -8.42 -3.44
N ALA A 400 -27.17 -7.90 -2.53
CA ALA A 400 -26.56 -6.59 -2.67
C ALA A 400 -25.04 -6.68 -2.56
N VAL A 401 -24.32 -5.91 -3.39
CA VAL A 401 -22.87 -5.69 -3.29
C VAL A 401 -22.64 -4.21 -3.00
N VAL A 402 -22.11 -3.90 -1.82
CA VAL A 402 -21.83 -2.53 -1.39
C VAL A 402 -20.32 -2.31 -1.46
N VAL A 403 -19.88 -1.40 -2.33
CA VAL A 403 -18.44 -1.10 -2.52
C VAL A 403 -18.12 0.22 -1.83
N VAL A 404 -17.38 0.13 -0.74
CA VAL A 404 -16.99 1.27 0.11
C VAL A 404 -15.48 1.29 0.34
N GLY A 405 -14.97 2.44 0.74
CA GLY A 405 -13.53 2.53 0.95
C GLY A 405 -13.04 3.92 1.36
N THR A 406 -11.73 4.06 1.40
CA THR A 406 -11.03 5.31 1.69
C THR A 406 -10.93 6.17 0.44
N THR A 407 -10.78 7.48 0.64
CA THR A 407 -10.47 8.44 -0.41
C THR A 407 -8.99 8.84 -0.33
N GLU A 408 -8.44 9.46 -1.36
CA GLU A 408 -7.08 10.00 -1.32
C GLU A 408 -6.91 11.07 -0.23
N HIS A 409 -8.00 11.75 0.13
CA HIS A 409 -8.01 12.71 1.23
C HIS A 409 -7.97 12.03 2.60
N SER A 410 -8.55 10.85 2.75
CA SER A 410 -8.56 10.12 4.03
C SER A 410 -7.36 9.19 4.22
N GLU A 411 -6.69 8.80 3.14
CA GLU A 411 -5.54 7.87 3.17
C GLU A 411 -4.61 8.17 1.99
N SER A 412 -3.43 8.75 2.26
CA SER A 412 -2.42 9.10 1.26
C SER A 412 -1.06 9.31 1.91
N GLU A 413 -0.03 9.45 1.09
CA GLU A 413 1.29 9.94 1.49
C GLU A 413 1.19 11.39 1.96
N GLY A 414 1.98 11.75 2.98
CA GLY A 414 2.15 13.12 3.47
C GLY A 414 1.37 13.45 4.75
N TYR A 415 0.50 12.58 5.24
CA TYR A 415 -0.19 12.77 6.51
C TYR A 415 -0.67 11.46 7.14
N ASP A 416 -0.70 11.42 8.48
CA ASP A 416 -1.25 10.32 9.25
C ASP A 416 -2.76 10.44 9.40
N ARG A 417 -3.45 9.31 9.34
CA ARG A 417 -4.89 9.25 9.60
C ARG A 417 -5.18 9.54 11.07
N THR A 418 -6.16 10.41 11.32
CA THR A 418 -6.65 10.72 12.68
C THR A 418 -7.85 9.87 13.10
N THR A 419 -8.44 9.15 12.17
CA THR A 419 -9.55 8.22 12.38
C THR A 419 -9.45 7.04 11.42
N LEU A 420 -9.92 5.87 11.84
CA LEU A 420 -10.07 4.69 10.97
C LEU A 420 -11.50 4.50 10.46
N ALA A 421 -12.44 5.41 10.76
CA ALA A 421 -13.78 5.39 10.19
C ALA A 421 -13.73 5.57 8.66
N LEU A 422 -14.70 5.00 7.96
CA LEU A 422 -14.88 5.28 6.54
C LEU A 422 -15.31 6.74 6.33
N PRO A 423 -14.82 7.43 5.29
CA PRO A 423 -15.15 8.83 5.05
C PRO A 423 -16.66 9.00 4.68
N GLY A 424 -17.19 10.16 5.05
CA GLY A 424 -18.61 10.50 4.82
C GLY A 424 -19.56 9.58 5.59
N ARG A 425 -20.68 9.27 4.98
CA ARG A 425 -21.74 8.45 5.59
C ARG A 425 -21.77 7.01 5.07
N GLN A 426 -20.60 6.46 4.72
CA GLN A 426 -20.51 5.09 4.20
C GLN A 426 -20.92 4.02 5.23
N ASP A 427 -20.62 4.23 6.52
CA ASP A 427 -20.99 3.28 7.58
C ASP A 427 -22.52 3.22 7.76
N ASP A 428 -23.20 4.37 7.65
CA ASP A 428 -24.68 4.43 7.66
C ASP A 428 -25.27 3.73 6.44
N LEU A 429 -24.67 3.95 5.25
CA LEU A 429 -25.07 3.28 4.01
C LEU A 429 -25.01 1.76 4.16
N VAL A 430 -23.84 1.24 4.61
CA VAL A 430 -23.66 -0.21 4.79
C VAL A 430 -24.63 -0.76 5.81
N SER A 431 -24.83 -0.07 6.93
CA SER A 431 -25.75 -0.48 7.98
C SER A 431 -27.20 -0.58 7.46
N ALA A 432 -27.65 0.43 6.72
CA ALA A 432 -28.99 0.46 6.14
C ALA A 432 -29.20 -0.64 5.08
N VAL A 433 -28.21 -0.89 4.23
CA VAL A 433 -28.28 -1.92 3.20
C VAL A 433 -28.27 -3.33 3.83
N CYS A 434 -27.39 -3.58 4.82
CA CYS A 434 -27.35 -4.86 5.54
C CYS A 434 -28.67 -5.15 6.27
N ALA A 435 -29.29 -4.13 6.86
CA ALA A 435 -30.62 -4.26 7.48
C ALA A 435 -31.73 -4.56 6.46
N ALA A 436 -31.61 -4.07 5.23
CA ALA A 436 -32.56 -4.27 4.17
C ALA A 436 -32.43 -5.62 3.46
N ASN A 437 -31.21 -6.17 3.35
CA ASN A 437 -30.92 -7.43 2.65
C ASN A 437 -29.84 -8.23 3.38
N PRO A 438 -30.13 -9.40 3.97
CA PRO A 438 -29.13 -10.23 4.67
C PRO A 438 -28.08 -10.85 3.73
N ARG A 439 -28.36 -10.96 2.41
CA ARG A 439 -27.40 -11.38 1.38
C ARG A 439 -26.58 -10.19 0.87
N THR A 440 -26.14 -9.33 1.78
CA THR A 440 -25.27 -8.19 1.46
C THR A 440 -23.81 -8.58 1.57
N VAL A 441 -23.08 -8.37 0.48
CA VAL A 441 -21.62 -8.47 0.42
C VAL A 441 -21.03 -7.05 0.46
N VAL A 442 -20.18 -6.77 1.45
CA VAL A 442 -19.45 -5.51 1.53
C VAL A 442 -18.05 -5.72 0.96
N VAL A 443 -17.72 -4.95 -0.07
CA VAL A 443 -16.39 -4.92 -0.70
C VAL A 443 -15.67 -3.69 -0.19
N LEU A 444 -14.53 -3.90 0.50
CA LEU A 444 -13.69 -2.85 1.06
C LEU A 444 -12.56 -2.50 0.10
N ASN A 445 -12.51 -1.25 -0.32
CA ASN A 445 -11.46 -0.67 -1.16
C ASN A 445 -10.61 0.31 -0.33
N THR A 446 -9.63 -0.20 0.40
CA THR A 446 -8.77 0.54 1.33
C THR A 446 -7.37 -0.06 1.39
N GLY A 447 -6.35 0.75 1.60
CA GLY A 447 -4.96 0.28 1.71
C GLY A 447 -4.53 -0.09 3.13
N SER A 448 -5.30 0.33 4.15
CA SER A 448 -4.98 0.11 5.56
C SER A 448 -6.25 -0.22 6.35
N PRO A 449 -6.15 -0.59 7.64
CA PRO A 449 -7.31 -0.91 8.48
C PRO A 449 -8.35 0.20 8.51
N VAL A 450 -9.63 -0.20 8.53
CA VAL A 450 -10.79 0.67 8.78
C VAL A 450 -11.68 0.06 9.85
N GLU A 451 -12.42 0.90 10.56
CA GLU A 451 -13.44 0.47 11.51
C GLU A 451 -14.64 -0.12 10.76
N LEU A 452 -15.18 -1.21 11.28
CA LEU A 452 -16.25 -1.96 10.65
C LEU A 452 -17.41 -2.17 11.67
N PRO A 453 -18.11 -1.10 12.09
CA PRO A 453 -19.16 -1.19 13.12
C PRO A 453 -20.28 -2.13 12.74
N TRP A 454 -20.57 -2.27 11.46
CA TRP A 454 -21.60 -3.09 10.84
C TRP A 454 -21.17 -4.54 10.50
N ARG A 455 -19.91 -4.94 10.78
CA ARG A 455 -19.36 -6.26 10.36
C ARG A 455 -20.21 -7.44 10.78
N ALA A 456 -20.87 -7.35 11.95
CA ALA A 456 -21.74 -8.41 12.44
C ALA A 456 -23.07 -8.50 11.68
N ALA A 457 -23.51 -7.48 10.98
CA ALA A 457 -24.74 -7.46 10.18
C ALA A 457 -24.52 -7.88 8.73
N ALA A 458 -23.31 -7.72 8.20
CA ALA A 458 -22.97 -8.06 6.81
C ALA A 458 -23.05 -9.57 6.58
N GLY A 459 -23.56 -9.98 5.42
CA GLY A 459 -23.56 -11.37 4.96
C GLY A 459 -22.14 -11.87 4.62
N ALA A 460 -21.35 -11.02 3.96
CA ALA A 460 -19.92 -11.24 3.73
C ALA A 460 -19.16 -9.91 3.67
N VAL A 461 -17.87 -9.95 4.02
CA VAL A 461 -16.95 -8.80 3.93
C VAL A 461 -15.69 -9.21 3.21
N LEU A 462 -15.44 -8.60 2.05
CA LEU A 462 -14.31 -8.86 1.16
C LEU A 462 -13.40 -7.64 1.08
N LEU A 463 -12.20 -7.70 1.60
CA LEU A 463 -11.18 -6.67 1.47
C LEU A 463 -10.40 -6.88 0.18
N THR A 464 -10.36 -5.85 -0.68
CA THR A 464 -9.71 -5.91 -1.99
C THR A 464 -8.50 -5.00 -2.12
N TRP A 465 -8.16 -4.29 -1.05
CA TRP A 465 -7.07 -3.31 -1.01
C TRP A 465 -7.24 -2.23 -2.09
N PHE A 466 -6.13 -1.82 -2.71
CA PHE A 466 -6.08 -1.03 -3.94
C PHE A 466 -5.72 -1.98 -5.10
N PRO A 467 -6.72 -2.48 -5.84
CA PRO A 467 -6.56 -3.68 -6.67
C PRO A 467 -5.95 -3.44 -8.06
N GLY A 468 -5.55 -2.20 -8.38
CA GLY A 468 -5.01 -1.88 -9.70
C GLY A 468 -6.08 -1.81 -10.81
N GLN A 469 -5.60 -1.68 -12.04
CA GLN A 469 -6.44 -1.43 -13.23
C GLN A 469 -7.44 -2.56 -13.58
N GLU A 470 -7.13 -3.81 -13.26
CA GLU A 470 -8.04 -4.96 -13.49
C GLU A 470 -8.85 -5.33 -12.23
N GLY A 471 -8.90 -4.39 -11.27
CA GLY A 471 -9.54 -4.62 -9.96
C GLY A 471 -10.96 -5.14 -10.05
N GLY A 472 -11.81 -4.50 -10.86
CA GLY A 472 -13.20 -4.92 -11.01
C GLY A 472 -13.37 -6.32 -11.61
N ALA A 473 -12.51 -6.70 -12.54
CA ALA A 473 -12.54 -8.05 -13.11
C ALA A 473 -12.15 -9.12 -12.09
N GLY A 474 -11.05 -8.90 -11.34
CA GLY A 474 -10.63 -9.83 -10.29
C GLY A 474 -11.59 -9.90 -9.12
N ILE A 475 -12.21 -8.77 -8.71
CA ILE A 475 -13.28 -8.74 -7.70
C ILE A 475 -14.48 -9.59 -8.16
N ALA A 476 -14.90 -9.45 -9.42
CA ALA A 476 -16.00 -10.25 -9.96
C ALA A 476 -15.66 -11.76 -9.98
N ASP A 477 -14.42 -12.13 -10.30
CA ASP A 477 -13.97 -13.53 -10.24
C ASP A 477 -14.14 -14.10 -8.81
N VAL A 478 -13.80 -13.31 -7.80
CA VAL A 478 -13.99 -13.71 -6.40
C VAL A 478 -15.48 -13.75 -6.04
N LEU A 479 -16.25 -12.70 -6.34
CA LEU A 479 -17.67 -12.62 -5.98
C LEU A 479 -18.48 -13.81 -6.51
N PHE A 480 -18.16 -14.28 -7.71
CA PHE A 480 -18.90 -15.37 -8.38
C PHE A 480 -18.20 -16.73 -8.33
N GLY A 481 -17.07 -16.85 -7.59
CA GLY A 481 -16.40 -18.11 -7.33
C GLY A 481 -15.59 -18.70 -8.49
N GLU A 482 -15.25 -17.89 -9.49
CA GLU A 482 -14.27 -18.25 -10.53
C GLU A 482 -12.84 -18.33 -9.94
N ALA A 483 -12.58 -17.54 -8.91
CA ALA A 483 -11.37 -17.58 -8.13
C ALA A 483 -11.70 -17.57 -6.63
N GLU A 484 -10.86 -18.24 -5.84
CA GLU A 484 -10.95 -18.18 -4.37
C GLU A 484 -10.14 -16.96 -3.84
N PRO A 485 -10.64 -16.26 -2.80
CA PRO A 485 -9.84 -15.22 -2.14
C PRO A 485 -8.62 -15.84 -1.45
N GLY A 486 -7.43 -15.44 -1.88
CA GLY A 486 -6.16 -16.09 -1.46
C GLY A 486 -5.42 -15.35 -0.35
N GLY A 487 -5.82 -14.11 -0.06
CA GLY A 487 -5.11 -13.20 0.85
C GLY A 487 -5.27 -13.54 2.32
N ARG A 488 -4.30 -13.08 3.11
CA ARG A 488 -4.34 -13.09 4.58
C ARG A 488 -3.95 -11.71 5.09
N LEU A 489 -4.52 -11.25 6.20
CA LEU A 489 -4.23 -9.94 6.76
C LEU A 489 -2.75 -9.84 7.17
N PRO A 490 -1.98 -8.89 6.62
CA PRO A 490 -0.59 -8.65 7.01
C PRO A 490 -0.49 -7.79 8.27
N THR A 491 -1.63 -7.38 8.83
CA THR A 491 -1.74 -6.55 10.04
C THR A 491 -2.94 -6.98 10.88
N THR A 492 -2.98 -6.54 12.14
CA THR A 492 -4.09 -6.80 13.05
C THR A 492 -5.08 -5.64 12.97
N TRP A 493 -6.37 -5.94 12.85
CA TRP A 493 -7.43 -4.92 12.78
C TRP A 493 -8.16 -4.82 14.11
N GLY A 494 -8.06 -3.66 14.78
CA GLY A 494 -8.88 -3.32 15.93
C GLY A 494 -10.35 -3.08 15.54
N ALA A 495 -11.24 -3.10 16.50
CA ALA A 495 -12.61 -2.66 16.27
C ALA A 495 -12.67 -1.13 16.11
N THR A 496 -11.82 -0.41 16.85
CA THR A 496 -11.66 1.05 16.78
C THR A 496 -10.18 1.42 16.87
N LEU A 497 -9.82 2.64 16.44
CA LEU A 497 -8.47 3.18 16.60
C LEU A 497 -8.05 3.25 18.06
N THR A 498 -8.96 3.61 18.95
CA THR A 498 -8.70 3.76 20.40
C THR A 498 -8.36 2.44 21.11
N GLU A 499 -8.71 1.30 20.52
CA GLU A 499 -8.35 -0.02 21.04
C GLU A 499 -6.95 -0.46 20.62
N ALA A 500 -6.36 0.18 19.58
CA ALA A 500 -5.04 -0.18 19.10
C ALA A 500 -3.98 0.03 20.20
N PRO A 501 -3.21 -1.00 20.58
CA PRO A 501 -2.24 -0.90 21.66
C PRO A 501 -1.07 0.04 21.35
N VAL A 502 -0.77 0.22 20.09
CA VAL A 502 0.28 1.10 19.57
C VAL A 502 -0.34 1.90 18.41
N SER A 503 -0.47 3.22 18.61
CA SER A 503 -1.12 4.13 17.64
C SER A 503 -0.49 5.53 17.62
N ARG A 504 0.66 5.71 18.30
CA ARG A 504 1.34 6.99 18.37
C ARG A 504 2.11 7.24 17.08
N THR A 505 1.76 8.32 16.37
CA THR A 505 2.39 8.71 15.11
C THR A 505 3.04 10.10 15.15
N ARG A 506 2.80 10.87 16.23
CA ARG A 506 3.28 12.25 16.33
C ARG A 506 4.54 12.34 17.17
N PRO A 507 5.64 12.91 16.63
CA PRO A 507 6.83 13.23 17.38
C PRO A 507 6.55 14.28 18.48
N GLU A 508 7.29 14.22 19.57
CA GLU A 508 7.33 15.25 20.61
C GLU A 508 8.71 15.92 20.55
N ASN A 509 8.75 17.22 20.29
CA ASN A 509 10.00 17.96 20.08
C ASN A 509 10.92 17.36 19.02
N GLY A 510 10.34 16.87 17.90
CA GLY A 510 11.08 16.23 16.81
C GLY A 510 11.53 14.80 17.08
N VAL A 511 11.14 14.19 18.19
CA VAL A 511 11.51 12.82 18.57
C VAL A 511 10.26 11.94 18.69
N LEU A 512 10.32 10.75 18.09
CA LEU A 512 9.30 9.72 18.27
C LEU A 512 9.93 8.46 18.87
N ASP A 513 9.60 8.19 20.13
CA ASP A 513 10.10 7.03 20.87
C ASP A 513 9.26 5.78 20.55
N TYR A 514 9.90 4.71 20.12
CA TYR A 514 9.30 3.37 19.94
C TYR A 514 9.38 2.57 21.24
N THR A 515 8.68 3.08 22.27
CA THR A 515 8.72 2.53 23.63
C THR A 515 8.10 1.14 23.75
N GLU A 516 7.29 0.73 22.77
CA GLU A 516 6.70 -0.60 22.70
C GLU A 516 7.73 -1.71 22.41
N GLY A 517 8.90 -1.35 21.89
CA GLY A 517 10.00 -2.27 21.59
C GLY A 517 9.58 -3.39 20.65
N LEU A 518 9.69 -4.66 21.08
CA LEU A 518 9.29 -5.84 20.30
C LEU A 518 7.77 -6.01 20.17
N HIS A 519 6.97 -5.27 20.94
CA HIS A 519 5.53 -5.45 21.06
C HIS A 519 4.75 -4.54 20.13
N ILE A 520 4.95 -4.71 18.81
CA ILE A 520 4.22 -4.01 17.76
C ILE A 520 3.22 -4.94 17.05
N GLY A 521 2.18 -4.40 16.42
CA GLY A 521 1.17 -5.15 15.68
C GLY A 521 0.50 -6.23 16.54
N TYR A 522 0.31 -7.45 16.01
CA TYR A 522 -0.31 -8.57 16.73
C TYR A 522 0.42 -8.92 18.04
N ARG A 523 1.73 -8.64 18.15
CA ARG A 523 2.52 -8.88 19.36
C ARG A 523 2.06 -7.98 20.50
N ALA A 524 1.70 -6.72 20.20
CA ALA A 524 1.14 -5.79 21.17
C ALA A 524 -0.27 -6.22 21.62
N TRP A 525 -1.13 -6.63 20.70
CA TRP A 525 -2.45 -7.17 21.02
C TRP A 525 -2.35 -8.39 21.91
N LEU A 526 -1.45 -9.32 21.63
CA LEU A 526 -1.19 -10.48 22.47
C LEU A 526 -0.71 -10.08 23.90
N ARG A 527 0.12 -9.03 24.02
CA ARG A 527 0.61 -8.52 25.30
C ARG A 527 -0.53 -7.97 26.15
N THR A 528 -1.43 -7.19 25.58
CA THR A 528 -2.57 -6.62 26.28
C THR A 528 -3.64 -7.65 26.65
N GLY A 529 -3.70 -8.78 25.95
CA GLY A 529 -4.75 -9.79 26.09
C GLY A 529 -6.11 -9.37 25.56
N ARG A 530 -6.18 -8.27 24.78
CA ARG A 530 -7.42 -7.82 24.11
C ARG A 530 -7.62 -8.60 22.81
N GLU A 531 -8.89 -8.85 22.46
CA GLU A 531 -9.25 -9.46 21.18
C GLU A 531 -9.49 -8.38 20.14
N PRO A 532 -8.77 -8.39 18.99
CA PRO A 532 -9.02 -7.48 17.89
C PRO A 532 -10.24 -7.90 17.08
N ALA A 533 -10.72 -7.05 16.17
CA ALA A 533 -11.75 -7.42 15.22
C ALA A 533 -11.30 -8.56 14.32
N TYR A 534 -10.03 -8.52 13.84
CA TYR A 534 -9.39 -9.58 13.05
C TYR A 534 -7.90 -9.66 13.38
N TRP A 535 -7.42 -10.86 13.63
CA TRP A 535 -6.01 -11.13 13.90
C TRP A 535 -5.14 -11.06 12.64
N PHE A 536 -3.89 -10.69 12.81
CA PHE A 536 -2.84 -10.93 11.82
C PHE A 536 -2.90 -12.36 11.28
N GLY A 537 -2.78 -12.51 9.96
CA GLY A 537 -2.87 -13.80 9.30
C GLY A 537 -4.30 -14.28 9.01
N HIS A 538 -5.35 -13.57 9.47
CA HIS A 538 -6.75 -13.93 9.21
C HIS A 538 -7.12 -13.76 7.73
N GLY A 539 -7.91 -14.71 7.23
CA GLY A 539 -8.54 -14.71 5.92
C GLY A 539 -9.18 -16.06 5.67
N LEU A 540 -10.39 -16.04 5.09
CA LEU A 540 -11.19 -17.21 4.78
C LEU A 540 -11.06 -17.57 3.30
N GLY A 541 -11.32 -18.82 2.96
CA GLY A 541 -11.58 -19.31 1.61
C GLY A 541 -13.04 -19.71 1.43
N TYR A 542 -13.33 -20.38 0.32
CA TYR A 542 -14.67 -20.93 0.02
C TYR A 542 -14.83 -22.37 0.46
N THR A 543 -13.85 -22.90 1.18
CA THR A 543 -13.89 -24.22 1.80
C THR A 543 -13.49 -24.14 3.26
N THR A 544 -13.67 -25.22 4.00
CA THR A 544 -13.30 -25.33 5.41
C THR A 544 -12.16 -26.32 5.58
N TRP A 545 -11.35 -26.13 6.64
CA TRP A 545 -10.17 -26.94 6.90
C TRP A 545 -10.15 -27.47 8.31
N ALA A 546 -9.78 -28.73 8.49
CA ALA A 546 -9.40 -29.33 9.76
C ALA A 546 -7.87 -29.37 9.87
N TYR A 547 -7.35 -28.91 11.00
CA TYR A 547 -5.96 -29.05 11.38
C TYR A 547 -5.83 -30.32 12.23
N GLU A 548 -5.24 -31.38 11.67
CA GLU A 548 -5.32 -32.73 12.23
C GLU A 548 -4.11 -33.10 13.09
N ASP A 549 -2.89 -32.73 12.62
CA ASP A 549 -1.64 -33.13 13.28
C ASP A 549 -0.54 -32.10 13.08
N LEU A 550 0.37 -32.03 14.06
CA LEU A 550 1.59 -31.23 14.05
C LEU A 550 2.78 -32.10 14.48
N THR A 551 3.66 -32.37 13.58
CA THR A 551 4.93 -33.05 13.88
C THR A 551 6.07 -32.02 13.90
N VAL A 552 6.84 -32.01 15.00
CA VAL A 552 8.02 -31.16 15.14
C VAL A 552 9.21 -32.05 15.48
N ARG A 553 10.30 -31.97 14.70
CA ARG A 553 11.52 -32.72 14.93
C ARG A 553 12.73 -31.80 14.78
N ALA A 554 13.73 -31.92 15.66
CA ALA A 554 15.03 -31.32 15.41
C ALA A 554 15.60 -31.86 14.09
N ALA A 555 16.20 -31.00 13.29
CA ALA A 555 16.89 -31.44 12.07
C ALA A 555 18.30 -31.89 12.42
N GLU A 556 18.75 -32.99 11.79
CA GLU A 556 20.17 -33.36 11.83
C GLU A 556 21.00 -32.35 11.03
N PRO A 557 22.28 -32.09 11.41
CA PRO A 557 23.11 -31.09 10.75
C PRO A 557 23.21 -31.27 9.23
N ASP A 558 23.28 -32.49 8.73
CA ASP A 558 23.38 -32.79 7.29
C ASP A 558 22.05 -32.60 6.52
N GLU A 559 20.92 -32.56 7.23
CA GLU A 559 19.60 -32.41 6.66
C GLU A 559 19.07 -30.97 6.67
N ALA A 560 19.82 -30.06 7.27
CA ALA A 560 19.34 -28.74 7.63
C ALA A 560 19.46 -27.69 6.53
N THR A 561 19.96 -28.05 5.37
CA THR A 561 20.02 -27.17 4.21
C THR A 561 18.67 -27.12 3.53
N LEU A 562 17.94 -26.01 3.67
CA LEU A 562 16.77 -25.74 2.83
C LEU A 562 17.22 -25.54 1.39
N GLN A 563 16.37 -25.87 0.42
CA GLN A 563 16.59 -25.64 -1.01
C GLN A 563 16.91 -24.18 -1.36
N GLU A 564 16.76 -23.26 -0.44
CA GLU A 564 17.03 -21.80 -0.55
C GLU A 564 18.18 -21.30 0.35
N GLY A 565 19.02 -22.18 0.88
CA GLY A 565 20.29 -21.78 1.49
C GLY A 565 20.26 -21.29 2.94
N ALA A 566 19.11 -21.23 3.63
CA ALA A 566 19.05 -20.89 5.05
C ALA A 566 18.96 -22.15 5.93
N PRO A 567 19.77 -22.28 7.00
CA PRO A 567 19.69 -23.45 7.88
C PRO A 567 18.35 -23.50 8.64
N ALA A 568 17.64 -24.63 8.56
CA ALA A 568 16.40 -24.90 9.27
C ALA A 568 16.65 -25.91 10.39
N PRO A 569 16.74 -25.45 11.65
CA PRO A 569 17.12 -26.29 12.78
C PRO A 569 16.02 -27.26 13.23
N CYS A 570 14.82 -27.12 12.70
CA CYS A 570 13.74 -28.06 12.95
C CYS A 570 12.85 -28.26 11.72
N ARG A 571 12.33 -29.48 11.59
CA ARG A 571 11.34 -29.83 10.58
C ARG A 571 9.96 -29.74 11.21
N VAL A 572 9.15 -28.85 10.68
CA VAL A 572 7.74 -28.71 11.06
C VAL A 572 6.88 -29.25 9.93
N ARG A 573 5.98 -30.17 10.23
CA ARG A 573 5.00 -30.71 9.30
C ARG A 573 3.62 -30.57 9.91
N VAL A 574 2.68 -30.04 9.14
CA VAL A 574 1.30 -29.85 9.56
C VAL A 574 0.39 -30.64 8.63
N ARG A 575 -0.45 -31.50 9.19
CA ARG A 575 -1.47 -32.22 8.44
C ARG A 575 -2.77 -31.45 8.49
N VAL A 576 -3.29 -31.08 7.33
CA VAL A 576 -4.56 -30.40 7.18
C VAL A 576 -5.47 -31.16 6.21
N ARG A 577 -6.77 -31.11 6.45
CA ARG A 577 -7.80 -31.73 5.59
C ARG A 577 -8.78 -30.67 5.10
N ASN A 578 -9.09 -30.69 3.82
CA ASN A 578 -10.22 -29.96 3.28
C ASN A 578 -11.53 -30.65 3.68
N THR A 579 -12.28 -30.04 4.57
CA THR A 579 -13.56 -30.58 5.08
C THR A 579 -14.79 -29.98 4.38
N GLY A 580 -14.56 -29.05 3.45
CA GLY A 580 -15.64 -28.41 2.71
C GLY A 580 -16.01 -29.17 1.42
N ARG A 581 -16.76 -28.47 0.57
CA ARG A 581 -17.33 -29.06 -0.66
C ARG A 581 -16.64 -28.62 -1.95
N ARG A 582 -15.58 -27.76 -1.83
CA ARG A 582 -14.85 -27.20 -2.96
C ARG A 582 -13.36 -27.48 -2.80
N ARG A 583 -12.64 -27.63 -3.90
CA ARG A 583 -11.19 -27.48 -3.90
C ARG A 583 -10.87 -26.09 -3.37
N GLY A 584 -9.88 -25.97 -2.52
CA GLY A 584 -9.50 -24.71 -1.95
C GLY A 584 -8.05 -24.63 -1.54
N ARG A 585 -7.64 -23.43 -1.13
CA ARG A 585 -6.29 -23.10 -0.68
C ARG A 585 -6.30 -22.67 0.79
N GLU A 586 -5.33 -23.20 1.55
CA GLU A 586 -5.07 -22.77 2.93
C GLU A 586 -3.65 -22.26 3.06
N VAL A 587 -3.47 -21.27 3.97
CA VAL A 587 -2.17 -20.75 4.39
C VAL A 587 -1.90 -21.24 5.81
N VAL A 588 -1.16 -22.31 5.90
CA VAL A 588 -0.76 -22.90 7.19
C VAL A 588 0.34 -22.05 7.80
N GLN A 589 0.07 -21.48 8.97
CA GLN A 589 0.98 -20.59 9.68
C GLN A 589 1.56 -21.28 10.91
N VAL A 590 2.85 -21.10 11.13
CA VAL A 590 3.58 -21.65 12.28
C VAL A 590 4.13 -20.50 13.12
N TYR A 591 3.84 -20.57 14.42
CA TYR A 591 4.26 -19.58 15.41
C TYR A 591 5.14 -20.26 16.45
N LEU A 592 6.18 -19.54 16.88
CA LEU A 592 6.99 -19.92 18.05
C LEU A 592 6.54 -19.17 19.29
N ALA A 593 6.70 -19.81 20.43
CA ALA A 593 6.52 -19.23 21.76
C ALA A 593 7.56 -19.78 22.73
N ARG A 594 7.96 -18.94 23.68
CA ARG A 594 8.92 -19.34 24.72
C ARG A 594 8.41 -18.87 26.12
N PRO A 595 7.42 -19.56 26.69
CA PRO A 595 6.80 -19.10 27.95
C PRO A 595 7.76 -19.02 29.14
N ALA A 596 8.79 -19.85 29.16
CA ALA A 596 9.81 -19.87 30.21
C ALA A 596 11.01 -18.95 29.93
N SER A 597 10.90 -18.04 28.92
CA SER A 597 11.95 -17.06 28.65
C SER A 597 12.14 -16.10 29.81
N ARG A 598 13.41 -15.77 30.11
CA ARG A 598 13.79 -14.71 31.04
C ARG A 598 13.93 -13.35 30.37
N LEU A 599 13.88 -13.34 29.02
CA LEU A 599 13.93 -12.14 28.21
C LEU A 599 12.52 -11.62 27.97
N ASP A 600 12.39 -10.31 27.79
CA ASP A 600 11.15 -9.74 27.24
C ASP A 600 10.98 -10.26 25.81
N ARG A 601 9.91 -11.03 25.59
CA ARG A 601 9.55 -11.61 24.28
C ARG A 601 8.05 -11.51 24.05
N PRO A 602 7.62 -11.40 22.79
CA PRO A 602 6.21 -11.57 22.45
C PRO A 602 5.70 -12.95 22.95
N ARG A 603 4.44 -13.03 23.33
CA ARG A 603 3.82 -14.31 23.75
C ARG A 603 3.94 -15.39 22.67
N ARG A 604 3.93 -14.98 21.39
CA ARG A 604 4.22 -15.80 20.20
C ARG A 604 4.54 -14.90 19.02
N TRP A 605 5.24 -15.44 18.02
CA TRP A 605 5.56 -14.74 16.79
C TRP A 605 5.57 -15.69 15.61
N LEU A 606 5.22 -15.17 14.42
CA LEU A 606 5.25 -15.94 13.18
C LEU A 606 6.69 -16.39 12.91
N ALA A 607 6.86 -17.67 12.63
CA ALA A 607 8.16 -18.28 12.37
C ALA A 607 8.26 -18.87 10.96
N GLY A 608 7.11 -19.19 10.35
CA GLY A 608 7.05 -19.70 8.99
C GLY A 608 5.61 -19.90 8.53
N TYR A 609 5.43 -20.08 7.24
CA TYR A 609 4.14 -20.42 6.64
C TYR A 609 4.34 -21.22 5.35
N ALA A 610 3.28 -21.93 4.94
CA ALA A 610 3.23 -22.60 3.64
C ALA A 610 1.80 -22.60 3.11
N CYS A 611 1.67 -22.55 1.77
CA CYS A 611 0.39 -22.67 1.11
C CYS A 611 0.15 -24.13 0.73
N VAL A 612 -1.11 -24.57 0.84
CA VAL A 612 -1.54 -25.91 0.45
C VAL A 612 -2.87 -25.82 -0.30
N GLU A 613 -3.04 -26.67 -1.29
CA GLU A 613 -4.31 -26.86 -1.99
C GLU A 613 -4.74 -28.32 -1.84
N ALA A 614 -6.05 -28.54 -1.68
CA ALA A 614 -6.63 -29.89 -1.63
C ALA A 614 -8.04 -29.93 -2.18
N ASP A 615 -8.42 -31.07 -2.75
CA ASP A 615 -9.79 -31.35 -3.13
C ASP A 615 -10.65 -31.72 -1.90
N PRO A 616 -11.99 -31.66 -2.00
CA PRO A 616 -12.88 -32.02 -0.90
C PRO A 616 -12.57 -33.40 -0.33
N GLY A 617 -12.40 -33.48 0.99
CA GLY A 617 -12.08 -34.70 1.72
C GLY A 617 -10.60 -35.06 1.77
N ASP A 618 -9.76 -34.48 0.93
CA ASP A 618 -8.33 -34.81 0.91
C ASP A 618 -7.60 -34.19 2.11
N ALA A 619 -6.61 -34.95 2.60
CA ALA A 619 -5.69 -34.50 3.62
C ALA A 619 -4.26 -34.39 3.07
N VAL A 620 -3.60 -33.30 3.35
CA VAL A 620 -2.25 -33.02 2.91
C VAL A 620 -1.36 -32.74 4.12
N THR A 621 -0.17 -33.32 4.13
CA THR A 621 0.87 -33.00 5.11
C THR A 621 1.85 -32.02 4.47
N VAL A 622 1.85 -30.78 4.98
CA VAL A 622 2.65 -29.69 4.43
C VAL A 622 3.89 -29.43 5.29
N PRO A 623 5.10 -29.41 4.70
CA PRO A 623 6.27 -28.94 5.40
C PRO A 623 6.24 -27.43 5.50
N VAL A 624 6.51 -26.89 6.70
CA VAL A 624 6.62 -25.45 6.92
C VAL A 624 8.06 -25.13 7.31
N PRO A 625 8.79 -24.34 6.51
CA PRO A 625 10.15 -23.96 6.84
C PRO A 625 10.16 -23.00 8.03
N VAL A 626 11.00 -23.30 9.03
CA VAL A 626 11.23 -22.44 10.20
C VAL A 626 12.73 -22.16 10.29
N PRO A 627 13.19 -20.98 9.90
CA PRO A 627 14.62 -20.65 9.87
C PRO A 627 15.19 -20.50 11.28
N LEU A 628 16.51 -20.70 11.44
CA LEU A 628 17.23 -20.53 12.71
C LEU A 628 16.99 -19.12 13.29
N ARG A 629 16.94 -18.10 12.43
CA ARG A 629 16.67 -16.70 12.83
C ARG A 629 15.38 -16.57 13.66
N ALA A 630 14.35 -17.37 13.42
CA ALA A 630 13.11 -17.34 14.17
C ALA A 630 13.26 -17.76 15.66
N PHE A 631 14.31 -18.50 16.00
CA PHE A 631 14.64 -18.90 17.38
C PHE A 631 15.59 -17.92 18.08
N GLN A 632 16.27 -17.07 17.31
CA GLN A 632 17.30 -16.18 17.81
C GLN A 632 16.72 -14.90 18.42
N HIS A 633 17.48 -14.30 19.29
CA HIS A 633 17.32 -12.94 19.78
C HIS A 633 18.64 -12.21 19.69
N TRP A 634 18.61 -10.92 19.61
CA TRP A 634 19.81 -10.09 19.69
C TRP A 634 20.28 -9.95 21.14
N CYS A 635 21.49 -10.33 21.43
CA CYS A 635 22.12 -10.15 22.73
C CYS A 635 22.97 -8.87 22.72
N GLU A 636 22.46 -7.78 23.31
CA GLU A 636 23.14 -6.48 23.36
C GLU A 636 24.50 -6.55 24.06
N ALA A 637 24.61 -7.40 25.10
CA ALA A 637 25.86 -7.55 25.85
C ALA A 637 27.02 -8.14 25.05
N THR A 638 26.72 -8.89 23.98
CA THR A 638 27.75 -9.55 23.14
C THR A 638 27.69 -9.11 21.69
N GLY A 639 26.75 -8.23 21.31
CA GLY A 639 26.56 -7.79 19.93
C GLY A 639 26.34 -8.96 18.97
N SER A 640 25.58 -9.98 19.37
CA SER A 640 25.43 -11.19 18.55
C SER A 640 24.08 -11.87 18.70
N TRP A 641 23.70 -12.61 17.65
CA TRP A 641 22.47 -13.44 17.65
C TRP A 641 22.65 -14.69 18.48
N ARG A 642 21.72 -14.99 19.38
CA ARG A 642 21.77 -16.13 20.29
C ARG A 642 20.42 -16.87 20.34
N VAL A 643 20.48 -18.19 20.52
CA VAL A 643 19.33 -19.05 20.83
C VAL A 643 19.26 -19.28 22.33
N GLU A 644 18.13 -19.03 22.92
CA GLU A 644 17.89 -19.29 24.34
C GLU A 644 17.67 -20.81 24.56
N PRO A 645 18.47 -21.50 25.44
CA PRO A 645 18.38 -22.94 25.60
C PRO A 645 17.10 -23.38 26.32
N GLY A 646 16.65 -24.62 26.07
CA GLY A 646 15.50 -25.26 26.70
C GLY A 646 14.29 -25.37 25.77
N GLU A 647 13.12 -25.73 26.31
CA GLU A 647 11.93 -26.05 25.51
C GLU A 647 11.29 -24.85 24.84
N TRP A 648 10.98 -24.99 23.55
CA TRP A 648 10.23 -24.05 22.71
C TRP A 648 8.88 -24.65 22.34
N GLN A 649 7.83 -23.86 22.37
CA GLN A 649 6.53 -24.25 21.84
C GLN A 649 6.42 -23.87 20.37
N VAL A 650 5.94 -24.82 19.56
CA VAL A 650 5.58 -24.62 18.16
C VAL A 650 4.07 -24.73 18.07
N ARG A 651 3.42 -23.76 17.48
CA ARG A 651 1.96 -23.72 17.30
C ARG A 651 1.64 -23.56 15.83
N ALA A 652 0.61 -24.25 15.34
CA ALA A 652 0.18 -24.13 13.96
C ALA A 652 -1.32 -23.86 13.85
N GLY A 653 -1.68 -23.05 12.87
CA GLY A 653 -3.08 -22.69 12.63
C GLY A 653 -3.25 -21.68 11.51
N ARG A 654 -4.40 -20.96 11.54
CA ARG A 654 -4.88 -20.07 10.46
C ARG A 654 -4.48 -18.62 10.64
N SER A 655 -4.23 -18.20 11.89
CA SER A 655 -3.91 -16.80 12.22
C SER A 655 -3.21 -16.71 13.57
N ALA A 656 -2.72 -15.54 13.94
CA ALA A 656 -2.15 -15.30 15.28
C ALA A 656 -3.15 -15.60 16.41
N GLY A 657 -4.46 -15.53 16.18
CA GLY A 657 -5.52 -15.85 17.14
C GLY A 657 -6.04 -17.28 17.09
N ASP A 658 -5.85 -17.99 16.00
CA ASP A 658 -6.40 -19.34 15.79
C ASP A 658 -5.27 -20.35 15.50
N LEU A 659 -4.79 -21.00 16.57
CA LEU A 659 -3.67 -21.94 16.57
C LEU A 659 -4.05 -23.26 17.28
N PRO A 660 -4.84 -24.12 16.63
CA PRO A 660 -5.38 -25.32 17.25
C PRO A 660 -4.32 -26.38 17.58
N LEU A 661 -3.21 -26.41 16.85
CA LEU A 661 -2.17 -27.42 17.04
C LEU A 661 -0.99 -26.88 17.86
N ARG A 662 -0.41 -27.76 18.69
CA ARG A 662 0.73 -27.46 19.54
C ARG A 662 1.72 -28.62 19.57
N GLY A 663 3.00 -28.30 19.46
CA GLY A 663 4.13 -29.20 19.63
C GLY A 663 5.26 -28.50 20.37
N THR A 664 6.35 -29.21 20.63
CA THR A 664 7.55 -28.66 21.30
C THR A 664 8.82 -29.10 20.60
N VAL A 665 9.90 -28.32 20.79
CA VAL A 665 11.26 -28.65 20.35
C VAL A 665 12.25 -28.15 21.40
N ASP A 666 13.32 -28.92 21.65
CA ASP A 666 14.39 -28.51 22.58
C ASP A 666 15.40 -27.60 21.86
N GLY A 667 15.54 -26.38 22.37
CA GLY A 667 16.49 -25.40 21.84
C GLY A 667 17.96 -25.68 22.12
N ARG A 668 18.28 -26.64 23.02
CA ARG A 668 19.66 -26.99 23.35
C ARG A 668 20.47 -27.53 22.17
N GLY A 669 19.81 -28.22 21.23
CA GLY A 669 20.42 -28.70 19.99
C GLY A 669 20.47 -27.67 18.85
N LEU A 670 19.75 -26.54 18.99
CA LEU A 670 19.59 -25.56 17.90
C LEU A 670 20.75 -24.55 17.79
N GLY A 671 21.62 -24.47 18.80
CA GLY A 671 22.69 -23.46 18.90
C GLY A 671 24.14 -23.92 18.69
N THR A 672 24.40 -25.22 18.79
CA THR A 672 25.79 -25.74 18.94
C THR A 672 26.41 -26.34 17.68
N GLY A 673 25.73 -26.35 16.53
CA GLY A 673 26.28 -26.85 15.27
C GLY A 673 26.10 -25.92 14.07
N TRP A 674 25.58 -24.70 14.28
CA TRP A 674 25.11 -23.83 13.21
C TRP A 674 25.90 -22.51 13.07
N ALA A 675 26.95 -22.30 13.89
CA ALA A 675 27.92 -21.24 13.62
C ALA A 675 28.66 -21.59 12.33
N ARG A 676 28.45 -20.84 11.25
CA ARG A 676 29.39 -20.87 10.14
C ARG A 676 30.75 -20.44 10.73
N GLU A 677 31.76 -21.28 10.63
CA GLU A 677 33.14 -20.83 10.67
C GLU A 677 33.25 -19.74 9.59
N SER A 678 33.58 -18.53 10.02
CA SER A 678 33.75 -17.33 9.19
C SER A 678 34.93 -17.48 8.25
#